data_a2d681ab50158c434bba55b56dbcec5d
#
_entry.id   a2d681ab50158c434bba55b56dbcec5d
#
_cell.length_a   1.000
_cell.length_b   1.000
_cell.length_c   1.000
_cell.angle_alpha   90.00
_cell.angle_beta   90.00
_cell.angle_gamma   90.00
#
_symmetry.space_group_name_H-M   'P 1'
#
loop_
_entity.id
_entity.type
_entity.pdbx_description
1 polymer ?
#
loop_
_entity_poly.entity_id
_entity_poly.type
_entity_poly.pdbx_seq_one_letter_code
_entity_poly.pdbx_strand_id
1 'polypeptide(L)'
;MARLHGLQIRLRPGTVPKTSAVAVITGILLSTTFAAVLATADPPDVLDARYVIEPVTNATDVVTPVGCTHDHRGRLLVIESHTHQRPEGYAGPPHDRIRLVEDTDGDGRADRFRTFHEGTRFTMGIRLGSGDWIYVATRAEVFRIRDSDGDDVADQREQLLRLDTAGDYPHNGLGGLAFAADGTLRVGLGENLGASYTLVAADGSSWAGEGEGGSVFRCSPTGTELSRVATGFWNPFGLAFDPAGRLFTVDNDPDARPPCRLIDVVATGDYGYRFRYGRSGRHPLQCWDGELSGTLPMAAGTGEAPCNVVPYDGGLWVTSWGHNRLEVFTPVVDGATCRATSRIVVQGDHEFRPVDAAPAPDGSLLITDWVDRSYPVHGRGRLWRLRLAQGPPRTGAEGWPPLSAGEQRARRLADDAAPADRSAALRDADPFIRQAAVAGIVAAHAPLPAWERIDDGREKLGVLLARRWQDDVDRYGRLPGGGKTESLATADRDTLLAAALADADERVASFAVRWIADERITGLRPGLERLLAADATPTQLLPAVLAALDWLNQDSADPRRYDRAALQRRLEAIWTDATRPPRVRLAALRMTSDVPKGKPLSALAAIASGPAGGDEPLAGEAVRLLAAKPTADVAVTLEEIAANAALPAARRADAVAGLTRLPQGEARLATLLADAAPEVAATARELAPGNAAPATSPAASTDRGPRPAAHDTAAWTARLGAGGDPEAGWRLFFGGRRARCAECHAVGGRGAAVGPELSGIARRMGRSRVLESLLQPAREVGPAFQPYAVTLTDGRVVNGISVATNDRDRTERFLTADGTEVTVPLAEIEHRVPLATSIMPAGLEQGLSDDDLRNLLALLEQ
;
A
#
# COMPACT_ATOMS: atom_id res chain seq x y z
N MET A 1 25.17 54.89 -9.14
CA MET A 1 26.47 55.61 -8.96
C MET A 1 27.53 54.60 -8.57
N ALA A 2 28.67 54.69 -9.28
CA ALA A 2 30.01 54.09 -9.04
C ALA A 2 30.08 52.54 -9.16
N ARG A 3 30.57 51.95 -10.25
CA ARG A 3 31.94 51.82 -10.80
C ARG A 3 32.90 51.17 -9.79
N LEU A 4 33.62 50.08 -10.08
CA LEU A 4 34.67 49.69 -11.08
C LEU A 4 35.24 48.37 -10.56
N HIS A 5 35.93 47.47 -11.17
CA HIS A 5 36.86 47.46 -12.29
C HIS A 5 37.13 46.04 -12.77
N GLY A 6 37.36 45.87 -14.04
CA GLY A 6 37.71 44.64 -14.70
C GLY A 6 39.23 44.35 -14.68
N LEU A 7 39.58 43.12 -15.00
CA LEU A 7 40.94 42.73 -15.36
C LEU A 7 40.87 41.81 -16.59
N GLN A 8 41.27 42.36 -17.75
CA GLN A 8 41.53 41.59 -18.97
C GLN A 8 42.98 41.12 -18.96
N ILE A 9 43.25 39.87 -19.16
CA ILE A 9 44.55 39.34 -19.49
C ILE A 9 44.59 39.03 -20.99
N ARG A 10 45.39 39.75 -21.73
CA ARG A 10 45.72 39.51 -23.16
C ARG A 10 46.89 38.52 -23.23
N LEU A 11 46.72 37.46 -24.01
CA LEU A 11 47.82 36.64 -24.51
C LEU A 11 48.20 37.08 -25.92
N ARG A 12 49.49 37.31 -26.13
CA ARG A 12 50.09 37.64 -27.43
C ARG A 12 50.45 36.35 -28.21
N PRO A 13 50.41 36.39 -29.55
CA PRO A 13 50.79 35.25 -30.41
C PRO A 13 52.31 35.22 -30.62
N GLY A 14 52.87 34.03 -30.45
CA GLY A 14 54.27 33.75 -30.81
C GLY A 14 54.33 32.89 -32.11
N THR A 15 55.26 33.30 -32.96
CA THR A 15 55.52 32.87 -34.33
C THR A 15 56.12 31.47 -34.43
N VAL A 16 55.67 30.69 -35.43
CA VAL A 16 56.16 29.39 -35.89
C VAL A 16 57.32 29.55 -36.89
N PRO A 17 58.33 28.68 -36.91
CA PRO A 17 59.10 28.40 -38.12
C PRO A 17 58.74 27.07 -38.72
N LYS A 18 58.57 27.10 -40.05
CA LYS A 18 58.34 25.95 -40.90
C LYS A 18 59.67 25.22 -41.15
N THR A 19 59.70 23.88 -41.00
CA THR A 19 60.58 23.00 -41.75
C THR A 19 59.87 21.73 -42.17
N SER A 20 59.93 21.45 -43.48
CA SER A 20 59.32 20.32 -44.15
C SER A 20 60.16 19.05 -43.94
N ALA A 21 59.55 17.93 -43.62
CA ALA A 21 60.10 16.61 -43.95
C ALA A 21 58.91 15.68 -44.36
N VAL A 22 58.95 15.23 -45.60
CA VAL A 22 58.05 14.25 -46.18
C VAL A 22 58.52 12.86 -45.72
N ALA A 23 57.70 12.17 -45.00
CA ALA A 23 57.85 10.71 -44.75
C ALA A 23 56.57 10.01 -45.22
N VAL A 24 56.70 9.23 -46.27
CA VAL A 24 55.65 8.30 -46.76
C VAL A 24 55.61 7.13 -45.79
N ILE A 25 54.50 6.99 -45.07
CA ILE A 25 54.21 5.78 -44.30
C ILE A 25 52.95 5.16 -44.91
N THR A 26 53.15 4.00 -45.52
CA THR A 26 52.12 3.10 -46.03
C THR A 26 51.32 2.59 -44.82
N GLY A 27 50.13 3.13 -44.59
CA GLY A 27 49.26 2.68 -43.52
C GLY A 27 48.48 1.44 -43.92
N ILE A 28 48.74 0.35 -43.25
CA ILE A 28 47.86 -0.82 -43.23
C ILE A 28 46.65 -0.43 -42.39
N LEU A 29 45.48 -0.30 -43.03
CA LEU A 29 44.21 -0.21 -42.34
C LEU A 29 43.91 -1.57 -41.66
N LEU A 30 44.19 -1.71 -40.38
CA LEU A 30 43.52 -2.64 -39.54
C LEU A 30 42.16 -2.05 -39.15
N SER A 31 41.11 -2.52 -39.80
CA SER A 31 39.73 -2.33 -39.31
C SER A 31 39.54 -3.15 -38.04
N THR A 32 39.81 -2.55 -36.88
CA THR A 32 39.32 -3.06 -35.60
C THR A 32 37.83 -2.81 -35.56
N THR A 33 37.03 -3.80 -35.92
CA THR A 33 35.63 -3.87 -35.50
C THR A 33 35.65 -3.94 -33.96
N PHE A 34 35.36 -2.79 -33.30
CA PHE A 34 34.91 -2.82 -31.93
C PHE A 34 33.54 -3.48 -31.93
N ALA A 35 33.52 -4.79 -31.73
CA ALA A 35 32.31 -5.43 -31.20
C ALA A 35 32.12 -4.80 -29.80
N ALA A 36 31.12 -3.93 -29.68
CA ALA A 36 30.64 -3.57 -28.40
C ALA A 36 30.16 -4.88 -27.74
N VAL A 37 30.96 -5.41 -26.84
CA VAL A 37 30.49 -6.44 -25.89
C VAL A 37 29.42 -5.71 -25.07
N LEU A 38 28.15 -5.89 -25.43
CA LEU A 38 27.03 -5.54 -24.60
C LEU A 38 27.24 -6.29 -23.29
N ALA A 39 27.61 -5.56 -22.25
CA ALA A 39 27.76 -6.13 -20.92
C ALA A 39 26.44 -6.82 -20.58
N THR A 40 26.47 -8.14 -20.46
CA THR A 40 25.35 -8.89 -19.90
C THR A 40 25.19 -8.41 -18.47
N ALA A 41 23.99 -7.93 -18.10
CA ALA A 41 23.71 -7.59 -16.73
C ALA A 41 24.01 -8.78 -15.82
N ASP A 42 24.62 -8.52 -14.67
CA ASP A 42 24.84 -9.59 -13.69
C ASP A 42 23.47 -10.14 -13.26
N PRO A 43 23.33 -11.47 -13.16
CA PRO A 43 22.09 -12.08 -12.72
C PRO A 43 21.79 -11.68 -11.26
N PRO A 44 20.51 -11.54 -10.87
CA PRO A 44 20.15 -11.30 -9.50
C PRO A 44 20.61 -12.43 -8.57
N ASP A 45 20.88 -12.11 -7.31
CA ASP A 45 21.35 -13.07 -6.30
C ASP A 45 20.26 -14.09 -5.96
N VAL A 46 20.58 -15.38 -6.08
CA VAL A 46 19.73 -16.48 -5.63
C VAL A 46 20.09 -16.84 -4.19
N LEU A 47 19.21 -16.51 -3.26
CA LEU A 47 19.42 -16.72 -1.81
C LEU A 47 19.07 -18.15 -1.35
N ASP A 48 18.36 -18.93 -2.18
CA ASP A 48 18.02 -20.32 -1.93
C ASP A 48 18.77 -21.22 -2.94
N ALA A 49 19.78 -21.93 -2.47
CA ALA A 49 20.65 -22.76 -3.31
C ALA A 49 19.94 -23.91 -4.07
N ARG A 50 18.66 -24.13 -3.81
CA ARG A 50 17.84 -25.07 -4.61
C ARG A 50 17.57 -24.58 -6.02
N TYR A 51 17.72 -23.28 -6.27
CA TYR A 51 17.36 -22.64 -7.54
C TYR A 51 18.59 -22.04 -8.22
N VAL A 52 18.47 -21.87 -9.52
CA VAL A 52 19.41 -21.16 -10.39
C VAL A 52 18.61 -20.22 -11.27
N ILE A 53 19.11 -19.01 -11.50
CA ILE A 53 18.50 -18.03 -12.41
C ILE A 53 19.43 -17.76 -13.58
N GLU A 54 18.89 -17.75 -14.79
CA GLU A 54 19.63 -17.59 -16.04
C GLU A 54 18.93 -16.55 -16.93
N PRO A 55 19.67 -15.70 -17.67
CA PRO A 55 19.06 -14.76 -18.62
C PRO A 55 18.53 -15.50 -19.86
N VAL A 56 17.31 -15.14 -20.29
CA VAL A 56 16.68 -15.62 -21.53
C VAL A 56 16.86 -14.61 -22.66
N THR A 57 16.86 -13.31 -22.34
CA THR A 57 16.99 -12.22 -23.32
C THR A 57 18.01 -11.19 -22.84
N ASN A 58 18.49 -10.35 -23.78
CA ASN A 58 19.24 -9.14 -23.48
C ASN A 58 18.28 -7.96 -23.25
N ALA A 59 18.81 -6.85 -22.71
CA ALA A 59 18.00 -5.72 -22.28
C ALA A 59 17.22 -4.97 -23.38
N THR A 60 17.48 -5.26 -24.67
CA THR A 60 16.84 -4.63 -25.84
C THR A 60 16.00 -5.58 -26.68
N ASP A 61 15.99 -6.86 -26.38
CA ASP A 61 15.28 -7.87 -27.18
C ASP A 61 13.78 -7.86 -26.93
N VAL A 62 13.40 -7.64 -25.64
CA VAL A 62 12.02 -7.41 -25.18
C VAL A 62 12.00 -6.16 -24.34
N VAL A 63 11.12 -5.22 -24.64
CA VAL A 63 11.10 -3.90 -23.98
C VAL A 63 9.90 -3.74 -23.08
N THR A 64 10.13 -3.18 -21.87
CA THR A 64 9.09 -2.91 -20.88
C THR A 64 8.07 -4.06 -20.72
N PRO A 65 8.52 -5.31 -20.41
CA PRO A 65 7.64 -6.46 -20.32
C PRO A 65 6.76 -6.38 -19.07
N VAL A 66 5.44 -6.57 -19.23
CA VAL A 66 4.44 -6.45 -18.16
C VAL A 66 3.82 -7.78 -17.78
N GLY A 67 3.72 -8.71 -18.72
CA GLY A 67 3.09 -10.01 -18.47
C GLY A 67 3.61 -11.09 -19.40
N CYS A 68 3.50 -12.35 -18.96
CA CYS A 68 3.87 -13.49 -19.79
C CYS A 68 2.98 -14.72 -19.57
N THR A 69 2.90 -15.56 -20.58
CA THR A 69 2.24 -16.86 -20.52
C THR A 69 2.83 -17.78 -21.60
N HIS A 70 2.50 -19.06 -21.56
CA HIS A 70 2.81 -19.96 -22.66
C HIS A 70 1.54 -20.21 -23.49
N ASP A 71 1.68 -20.41 -24.79
CA ASP A 71 0.60 -20.90 -25.62
C ASP A 71 0.41 -22.43 -25.45
N HIS A 72 -0.59 -23.00 -26.14
CA HIS A 72 -0.84 -24.45 -26.08
C HIS A 72 0.26 -25.33 -26.66
N ARG A 73 1.18 -24.74 -27.45
CA ARG A 73 2.39 -25.40 -28.00
C ARG A 73 3.59 -25.28 -27.07
N GLY A 74 3.42 -24.59 -25.94
CA GLY A 74 4.49 -24.35 -24.96
C GLY A 74 5.43 -23.20 -25.32
N ARG A 75 5.09 -22.35 -26.30
CA ARG A 75 5.89 -21.22 -26.71
C ARG A 75 5.57 -20.00 -25.84
N LEU A 76 6.58 -19.19 -25.53
CA LEU A 76 6.46 -18.04 -24.65
C LEU A 76 5.82 -16.83 -25.36
N LEU A 77 4.75 -16.30 -24.77
CA LEU A 77 4.12 -15.04 -25.16
C LEU A 77 4.41 -13.99 -24.08
N VAL A 78 4.84 -12.80 -24.50
CA VAL A 78 5.23 -11.68 -23.61
C VAL A 78 4.54 -10.39 -24.04
N ILE A 79 3.94 -9.67 -23.10
CA ILE A 79 3.42 -8.33 -23.31
C ILE A 79 4.58 -7.34 -23.29
N GLU A 80 4.80 -6.62 -24.39
CA GLU A 80 5.63 -5.41 -24.45
C GLU A 80 4.73 -4.18 -24.29
N SER A 81 4.92 -3.41 -23.22
CA SER A 81 4.21 -2.16 -23.02
C SER A 81 4.95 -1.00 -23.68
N HIS A 82 4.23 -0.26 -24.54
CA HIS A 82 4.71 0.97 -25.17
C HIS A 82 3.84 2.18 -24.83
N THR A 83 2.77 1.95 -24.07
CA THR A 83 1.75 2.97 -23.78
C THR A 83 1.64 3.35 -22.31
N HIS A 84 2.24 2.56 -21.38
CA HIS A 84 2.19 2.85 -19.97
C HIS A 84 2.99 4.12 -19.64
N GLN A 85 2.31 5.18 -19.22
CA GLN A 85 2.89 6.51 -18.95
C GLN A 85 3.91 6.96 -20.03
N ARG A 86 3.52 6.88 -21.28
CA ARG A 86 4.37 7.15 -22.44
C ARG A 86 4.99 8.54 -22.40
N PRO A 87 6.33 8.69 -22.33
CA PRO A 87 6.99 9.98 -22.32
C PRO A 87 6.87 10.67 -23.69
N GLU A 88 6.89 11.99 -23.69
CA GLU A 88 7.05 12.78 -24.92
C GLU A 88 8.40 12.42 -25.59
N GLY A 89 8.38 12.16 -26.89
CA GLY A 89 9.57 11.76 -27.64
C GLY A 89 9.96 10.30 -27.59
N TYR A 90 9.21 9.43 -26.87
CA TYR A 90 9.47 7.99 -26.90
C TYR A 90 9.29 7.42 -28.31
N ALA A 91 10.37 6.85 -28.86
CA ALA A 91 10.44 6.40 -30.27
C ALA A 91 9.83 5.01 -30.52
N GLY A 92 9.37 4.31 -29.49
CA GLY A 92 8.76 2.98 -29.61
C GLY A 92 7.40 3.00 -30.29
N PRO A 93 6.82 1.83 -30.59
CA PRO A 93 5.51 1.69 -31.23
C PRO A 93 4.39 2.48 -30.54
N PRO A 94 3.34 2.91 -31.29
CA PRO A 94 2.24 3.67 -30.71
C PRO A 94 1.29 2.83 -29.86
N HIS A 95 1.40 1.50 -29.92
CA HIS A 95 0.55 0.52 -29.25
C HIS A 95 1.41 -0.51 -28.54
N ASP A 96 0.83 -1.20 -27.55
CA ASP A 96 1.43 -2.37 -26.94
C ASP A 96 1.40 -3.58 -27.91
N ARG A 97 2.30 -4.53 -27.65
CA ARG A 97 2.44 -5.76 -28.44
C ARG A 97 2.43 -6.97 -27.53
N ILE A 98 1.97 -8.09 -28.09
CA ILE A 98 2.23 -9.43 -27.53
C ILE A 98 3.24 -10.09 -28.46
N ARG A 99 4.40 -10.44 -27.91
CA ARG A 99 5.51 -11.04 -28.66
C ARG A 99 5.54 -12.53 -28.42
N LEU A 100 5.72 -13.28 -29.51
CA LEU A 100 6.12 -14.68 -29.49
C LEU A 100 7.64 -14.72 -29.40
N VAL A 101 8.16 -15.35 -28.35
CA VAL A 101 9.59 -15.41 -28.00
C VAL A 101 10.05 -16.85 -28.03
N GLU A 102 11.06 -17.16 -28.83
CA GLU A 102 11.51 -18.51 -29.10
C GLU A 102 13.05 -18.62 -29.04
N ASP A 103 13.51 -19.73 -28.54
CA ASP A 103 14.90 -20.23 -28.60
C ASP A 103 14.95 -21.29 -29.72
N THR A 104 15.49 -20.93 -30.87
CA THR A 104 15.43 -21.81 -32.06
C THR A 104 16.66 -22.71 -32.23
N ASP A 105 17.76 -22.41 -31.56
CA ASP A 105 19.00 -23.22 -31.61
C ASP A 105 19.23 -24.05 -30.35
N GLY A 106 18.39 -23.82 -29.28
CA GLY A 106 18.38 -24.63 -28.06
C GLY A 106 19.52 -24.30 -27.09
N ASP A 107 20.10 -23.10 -27.19
CA ASP A 107 21.18 -22.66 -26.30
C ASP A 107 20.68 -22.12 -24.95
N GLY A 108 19.37 -22.02 -24.77
CA GLY A 108 18.68 -21.50 -23.56
C GLY A 108 18.38 -20.01 -23.63
N ARG A 109 18.75 -19.34 -24.71
CA ARG A 109 18.45 -17.92 -24.97
C ARG A 109 17.48 -17.77 -26.13
N ALA A 110 16.63 -16.77 -26.02
CA ALA A 110 15.72 -16.46 -27.13
C ALA A 110 16.47 -15.71 -28.25
N ASP A 111 16.27 -16.19 -29.47
CA ASP A 111 16.89 -15.65 -30.69
C ASP A 111 15.88 -15.22 -31.75
N ARG A 112 14.60 -15.59 -31.57
CA ARG A 112 13.52 -15.21 -32.50
C ARG A 112 12.35 -14.53 -31.78
N PHE A 113 11.98 -13.34 -32.28
CA PHE A 113 10.95 -12.48 -31.70
C PHE A 113 9.94 -12.07 -32.77
N ARG A 114 8.71 -12.58 -32.69
CA ARG A 114 7.64 -12.24 -33.63
C ARG A 114 6.49 -11.54 -32.91
N THR A 115 5.76 -10.70 -33.62
CA THR A 115 4.54 -10.06 -33.09
C THR A 115 3.38 -11.01 -33.28
N PHE A 116 2.84 -11.53 -32.16
CA PHE A 116 1.65 -12.38 -32.13
C PHE A 116 0.36 -11.55 -32.19
N HIS A 117 0.34 -10.39 -31.53
CA HIS A 117 -0.77 -9.45 -31.54
C HIS A 117 -0.27 -8.02 -31.27
N GLU A 118 -0.93 -7.01 -31.84
CA GLU A 118 -0.63 -5.60 -31.55
C GLU A 118 -1.89 -4.74 -31.59
N GLY A 119 -1.79 -3.45 -31.20
CA GLY A 119 -2.89 -2.49 -31.28
C GLY A 119 -3.60 -2.22 -29.95
N THR A 120 -3.13 -2.83 -28.85
CA THR A 120 -3.68 -2.61 -27.52
C THR A 120 -3.03 -1.40 -26.81
N ARG A 121 -3.63 -0.98 -25.70
CA ARG A 121 -3.11 0.09 -24.83
C ARG A 121 -3.28 -0.29 -23.38
N PHE A 122 -2.28 0.04 -22.57
CA PHE A 122 -2.28 -0.26 -21.13
C PHE A 122 -2.59 -1.74 -20.87
N THR A 123 -1.87 -2.61 -21.55
CA THR A 123 -2.04 -4.05 -21.45
C THR A 123 -1.39 -4.54 -20.16
N MET A 124 -2.19 -5.18 -19.28
CA MET A 124 -1.82 -5.46 -17.89
C MET A 124 -1.75 -6.93 -17.53
N GLY A 125 -2.41 -7.81 -18.28
CA GLY A 125 -2.44 -9.24 -17.96
C GLY A 125 -2.64 -10.12 -19.16
N ILE A 126 -2.09 -11.33 -19.09
CA ILE A 126 -2.21 -12.36 -20.14
C ILE A 126 -2.25 -13.74 -19.51
N ARG A 127 -3.15 -14.61 -19.97
CA ARG A 127 -3.25 -16.01 -19.50
C ARG A 127 -3.73 -16.93 -20.61
N LEU A 128 -3.18 -18.14 -20.66
CA LEU A 128 -3.70 -19.23 -21.49
C LEU A 128 -5.02 -19.73 -20.88
N GLY A 129 -6.04 -19.88 -21.72
CA GLY A 129 -7.31 -20.50 -21.40
C GLY A 129 -7.51 -21.82 -22.13
N SER A 130 -8.74 -22.31 -22.13
CA SER A 130 -9.10 -23.54 -22.86
C SER A 130 -9.27 -23.27 -24.36
N GLY A 131 -9.02 -24.29 -25.20
CA GLY A 131 -9.24 -24.23 -26.64
C GLY A 131 -8.34 -23.22 -27.36
N ASP A 132 -7.08 -23.18 -26.97
CA ASP A 132 -6.01 -22.36 -27.55
C ASP A 132 -6.22 -20.84 -27.47
N TRP A 133 -7.22 -20.41 -26.69
CA TRP A 133 -7.48 -19.00 -26.47
C TRP A 133 -6.47 -18.40 -25.48
N ILE A 134 -5.91 -17.27 -25.88
CA ILE A 134 -5.10 -16.39 -24.99
C ILE A 134 -6.00 -15.26 -24.53
N TYR A 135 -6.17 -15.14 -23.22
CA TYR A 135 -6.95 -14.08 -22.57
C TYR A 135 -6.04 -12.92 -22.21
N VAL A 136 -6.48 -11.72 -22.54
CA VAL A 136 -5.72 -10.49 -22.38
C VAL A 136 -6.58 -9.49 -21.61
N ALA A 137 -6.00 -8.88 -20.58
CA ALA A 137 -6.57 -7.74 -19.90
C ALA A 137 -5.78 -6.48 -20.24
N THR A 138 -6.48 -5.48 -20.73
CA THR A 138 -6.00 -4.09 -20.72
C THR A 138 -6.67 -3.35 -19.57
N ARG A 139 -6.24 -2.13 -19.30
CA ARG A 139 -6.92 -1.29 -18.31
C ARG A 139 -8.44 -1.21 -18.52
N ALA A 140 -8.89 -1.19 -19.77
CA ALA A 140 -10.29 -0.87 -20.13
C ALA A 140 -11.10 -2.06 -20.63
N GLU A 141 -10.49 -3.20 -20.91
CA GLU A 141 -11.20 -4.36 -21.45
C GLU A 141 -10.51 -5.69 -21.11
N VAL A 142 -11.30 -6.76 -21.10
CA VAL A 142 -10.80 -8.13 -21.19
C VAL A 142 -11.32 -8.74 -22.48
N PHE A 143 -10.42 -9.32 -23.24
CA PHE A 143 -10.74 -10.02 -24.50
C PHE A 143 -9.90 -11.29 -24.62
N ARG A 144 -10.22 -12.15 -25.59
CA ARG A 144 -9.43 -13.31 -25.92
C ARG A 144 -9.07 -13.34 -27.40
N ILE A 145 -7.90 -13.87 -27.70
CA ILE A 145 -7.34 -13.97 -29.05
C ILE A 145 -6.82 -15.39 -29.30
N ARG A 146 -6.75 -15.78 -30.54
CA ARG A 146 -6.04 -16.99 -30.99
C ARG A 146 -5.58 -16.86 -32.42
N ASP A 147 -4.55 -17.65 -32.75
CA ASP A 147 -4.10 -17.95 -34.11
C ASP A 147 -4.88 -19.18 -34.62
N SER A 148 -5.80 -19.01 -35.56
CA SER A 148 -6.65 -20.10 -36.04
C SER A 148 -6.15 -20.73 -37.34
N ASP A 149 -5.25 -20.10 -38.10
CA ASP A 149 -4.70 -20.59 -39.35
C ASP A 149 -3.23 -21.08 -39.25
N GLY A 150 -2.56 -20.83 -38.13
CA GLY A 150 -1.27 -21.36 -37.79
C GLY A 150 -0.10 -20.55 -38.33
N ASP A 151 -0.30 -19.26 -38.67
CA ASP A 151 0.74 -18.37 -39.19
C ASP A 151 1.53 -17.63 -38.08
N ASP A 152 1.22 -17.91 -36.82
CA ASP A 152 1.79 -17.33 -35.60
C ASP A 152 1.35 -15.86 -35.33
N VAL A 153 0.27 -15.43 -35.94
CA VAL A 153 -0.39 -14.14 -35.70
C VAL A 153 -1.85 -14.38 -35.27
N ALA A 154 -2.30 -13.72 -34.23
CA ALA A 154 -3.68 -13.86 -33.78
C ALA A 154 -4.65 -13.19 -34.77
N ASP A 155 -5.50 -14.01 -35.40
CA ASP A 155 -6.52 -13.61 -36.39
C ASP A 155 -7.95 -13.57 -35.83
N GLN A 156 -8.18 -14.17 -34.67
CA GLN A 156 -9.49 -14.12 -33.99
C GLN A 156 -9.38 -13.34 -32.70
N ARG A 157 -10.39 -12.47 -32.45
CA ARG A 157 -10.51 -11.66 -31.24
C ARG A 157 -11.97 -11.56 -30.80
N GLU A 158 -12.22 -11.85 -29.52
CA GLU A 158 -13.53 -11.74 -28.89
C GLU A 158 -13.45 -10.89 -27.62
N GLN A 159 -14.30 -9.84 -27.53
CA GLN A 159 -14.40 -9.03 -26.33
C GLN A 159 -15.26 -9.74 -25.26
N LEU A 160 -14.78 -9.79 -24.03
CA LEU A 160 -15.46 -10.44 -22.91
C LEU A 160 -16.03 -9.42 -21.94
N LEU A 161 -15.21 -8.46 -21.51
CA LEU A 161 -15.60 -7.40 -20.57
C LEU A 161 -15.11 -6.05 -21.10
N ARG A 162 -15.87 -4.98 -20.80
CA ARG A 162 -15.52 -3.60 -21.11
C ARG A 162 -15.77 -2.74 -19.88
N LEU A 163 -14.80 -1.91 -19.54
CA LEU A 163 -14.85 -0.95 -18.43
C LEU A 163 -15.15 0.46 -18.98
N ASP A 164 -16.36 0.91 -18.80
CA ASP A 164 -16.77 2.28 -19.18
C ASP A 164 -16.52 3.21 -17.99
N THR A 165 -15.55 4.11 -18.11
CA THR A 165 -15.14 5.06 -17.06
C THR A 165 -14.38 6.24 -17.62
N ALA A 166 -14.38 7.36 -16.89
CA ALA A 166 -13.52 8.51 -17.16
C ALA A 166 -12.10 8.36 -16.56
N GLY A 167 -11.86 7.34 -15.72
CA GLY A 167 -10.55 7.07 -15.17
C GLY A 167 -9.57 6.61 -16.27
N ASP A 168 -8.33 7.04 -16.22
CA ASP A 168 -7.32 6.81 -17.26
C ASP A 168 -5.93 6.37 -16.74
N TYR A 169 -5.76 6.26 -15.43
CA TYR A 169 -4.48 5.84 -14.86
C TYR A 169 -4.18 4.37 -15.25
N PRO A 170 -3.01 4.07 -15.83
CA PRO A 170 -2.79 2.81 -16.55
C PRO A 170 -3.07 1.53 -15.76
N HIS A 171 -2.59 1.41 -14.52
CA HIS A 171 -2.65 0.15 -13.78
C HIS A 171 -3.68 0.10 -12.63
N ASN A 172 -4.65 1.03 -12.58
CA ASN A 172 -5.73 1.00 -11.59
C ASN A 172 -7.09 0.61 -12.20
N GLY A 173 -7.07 -0.06 -13.34
CA GLY A 173 -8.24 -0.61 -14.02
C GLY A 173 -8.28 -2.13 -13.95
N LEU A 174 -8.67 -2.78 -15.05
CA LEU A 174 -8.65 -4.23 -15.17
C LEU A 174 -7.21 -4.74 -15.27
N GLY A 175 -6.89 -5.89 -14.64
CA GLY A 175 -5.53 -6.41 -14.61
C GLY A 175 -5.47 -7.93 -14.45
N GLY A 176 -5.51 -8.42 -13.23
CA GLY A 176 -5.32 -9.84 -12.91
C GLY A 176 -6.35 -10.78 -13.54
N LEU A 177 -5.87 -11.91 -14.06
CA LEU A 177 -6.69 -12.96 -14.67
C LEU A 177 -6.35 -14.30 -14.04
N ALA A 178 -7.37 -15.10 -13.61
CA ALA A 178 -7.18 -16.46 -13.15
C ALA A 178 -8.39 -17.34 -13.50
N PHE A 179 -8.12 -18.58 -13.91
CA PHE A 179 -9.16 -19.57 -14.17
C PHE A 179 -9.38 -20.49 -12.96
N ALA A 180 -10.62 -20.62 -12.53
CA ALA A 180 -11.00 -21.65 -11.58
C ALA A 180 -11.07 -23.03 -12.25
N ALA A 181 -11.11 -24.10 -11.45
CA ALA A 181 -11.17 -25.47 -11.95
C ALA A 181 -12.47 -25.77 -12.75
N ASP A 182 -13.53 -25.01 -12.52
CA ASP A 182 -14.78 -25.06 -13.28
C ASP A 182 -14.73 -24.31 -14.63
N GLY A 183 -13.56 -23.73 -14.97
CA GLY A 183 -13.32 -22.95 -16.18
C GLY A 183 -13.77 -21.49 -16.10
N THR A 184 -14.41 -21.05 -15.02
CA THR A 184 -14.81 -19.66 -14.87
C THR A 184 -13.63 -18.73 -14.64
N LEU A 185 -13.70 -17.52 -15.21
CA LEU A 185 -12.65 -16.51 -15.12
C LEU A 185 -12.85 -15.62 -13.89
N ARG A 186 -11.74 -15.32 -13.19
CA ARG A 186 -11.65 -14.24 -12.20
C ARG A 186 -10.88 -13.07 -12.79
N VAL A 187 -11.38 -11.86 -12.53
CA VAL A 187 -10.80 -10.62 -13.06
C VAL A 187 -10.64 -9.61 -11.94
N GLY A 188 -9.44 -9.09 -11.76
CA GLY A 188 -9.16 -8.00 -10.84
C GLY A 188 -9.49 -6.64 -11.45
N LEU A 189 -10.11 -5.76 -10.68
CA LEU A 189 -10.34 -4.35 -10.99
C LEU A 189 -9.79 -3.50 -9.84
N GLY A 190 -8.87 -2.61 -10.12
CA GLY A 190 -8.34 -1.64 -9.18
C GLY A 190 -9.38 -0.57 -8.79
N GLU A 191 -9.01 0.31 -7.86
CA GLU A 191 -9.89 1.33 -7.28
C GLU A 191 -10.28 2.46 -8.26
N ASN A 192 -9.72 2.45 -9.46
CA ASN A 192 -10.02 3.38 -10.56
C ASN A 192 -9.89 4.87 -10.16
N LEU A 193 -9.03 5.19 -9.18
CA LEU A 193 -8.88 6.51 -8.55
C LEU A 193 -10.23 7.12 -8.09
N GLY A 194 -11.15 6.27 -7.66
CA GLY A 194 -12.49 6.66 -7.20
C GLY A 194 -13.43 7.17 -8.28
N ALA A 195 -13.05 7.09 -9.56
CA ALA A 195 -13.93 7.45 -10.66
C ALA A 195 -15.08 6.44 -10.78
N SER A 196 -16.28 6.92 -11.07
CA SER A 196 -17.41 6.04 -11.37
C SER A 196 -17.12 5.21 -12.61
N TYR A 197 -17.64 3.99 -12.62
CA TYR A 197 -17.46 3.05 -13.72
C TYR A 197 -18.70 2.17 -13.93
N THR A 198 -18.75 1.58 -15.11
CA THR A 198 -19.63 0.44 -15.40
C THR A 198 -18.80 -0.63 -16.11
N LEU A 199 -18.71 -1.81 -15.49
CA LEU A 199 -18.12 -3.01 -16.09
C LEU A 199 -19.24 -3.77 -16.83
N VAL A 200 -19.12 -3.92 -18.14
CA VAL A 200 -20.12 -4.52 -19.01
C VAL A 200 -19.58 -5.82 -19.59
N ALA A 201 -20.35 -6.88 -19.49
CA ALA A 201 -20.07 -8.22 -19.99
C ALA A 201 -20.61 -8.45 -21.41
N ALA A 202 -20.14 -9.51 -22.08
CA ALA A 202 -20.52 -9.83 -23.45
C ALA A 202 -22.03 -10.11 -23.62
N ASP A 203 -22.70 -10.62 -22.59
CA ASP A 203 -24.16 -10.86 -22.57
C ASP A 203 -24.98 -9.61 -22.18
N GLY A 204 -24.33 -8.47 -21.94
CA GLY A 204 -24.95 -7.24 -21.48
C GLY A 204 -25.24 -7.17 -19.98
N SER A 205 -24.91 -8.21 -19.21
CA SER A 205 -24.89 -8.08 -17.76
C SER A 205 -23.82 -7.05 -17.35
N SER A 206 -24.04 -6.34 -16.25
CA SER A 206 -23.11 -5.28 -15.88
C SER A 206 -23.06 -5.03 -14.37
N TRP A 207 -22.00 -4.37 -13.95
CA TRP A 207 -21.81 -3.89 -12.58
C TRP A 207 -21.33 -2.43 -12.59
N ALA A 208 -22.05 -1.57 -11.87
CA ALA A 208 -21.65 -0.17 -11.68
C ALA A 208 -20.90 -0.02 -10.35
N GLY A 209 -20.03 0.98 -10.23
CA GLY A 209 -19.32 1.31 -9.00
C GLY A 209 -18.85 2.76 -8.95
N GLU A 210 -18.61 3.25 -7.71
CA GLU A 210 -18.15 4.62 -7.47
C GLU A 210 -17.44 4.73 -6.12
N GLY A 211 -16.12 4.85 -6.14
CA GLY A 211 -15.31 5.13 -4.92
C GLY A 211 -15.27 4.04 -3.87
N GLU A 212 -15.73 2.83 -4.17
CA GLU A 212 -15.74 1.71 -3.22
C GLU A 212 -14.38 1.02 -3.03
N GLY A 213 -13.40 1.30 -3.83
CA GLY A 213 -12.14 0.57 -3.90
C GLY A 213 -12.18 -0.54 -4.95
N GLY A 214 -11.07 -1.28 -5.07
CA GLY A 214 -10.92 -2.39 -6.01
C GLY A 214 -11.82 -3.57 -5.69
N SER A 215 -12.06 -4.39 -6.69
CA SER A 215 -12.94 -5.56 -6.63
C SER A 215 -12.40 -6.73 -7.45
N VAL A 216 -12.79 -7.95 -7.09
CA VAL A 216 -12.61 -9.14 -7.92
C VAL A 216 -13.96 -9.55 -8.48
N PHE A 217 -14.01 -9.73 -9.79
CA PHE A 217 -15.20 -10.18 -10.53
C PHE A 217 -15.06 -11.62 -11.03
N ARG A 218 -16.18 -12.24 -11.32
CA ARG A 218 -16.31 -13.56 -11.99
C ARG A 218 -17.13 -13.40 -13.25
N CYS A 219 -16.74 -14.11 -14.30
CA CYS A 219 -17.59 -14.36 -15.47
C CYS A 219 -17.31 -15.76 -16.05
N SER A 220 -18.14 -16.20 -17.02
CA SER A 220 -17.84 -17.38 -17.82
C SER A 220 -16.61 -17.17 -18.70
N PRO A 221 -15.99 -18.21 -19.28
CA PRO A 221 -14.88 -18.05 -20.22
C PRO A 221 -15.25 -17.34 -21.52
N THR A 222 -16.53 -17.11 -21.76
CA THR A 222 -17.04 -16.31 -22.89
C THR A 222 -17.51 -14.92 -22.50
N GLY A 223 -17.23 -14.49 -21.24
CA GLY A 223 -17.55 -13.15 -20.76
C GLY A 223 -19.04 -12.95 -20.45
N THR A 224 -19.75 -13.97 -20.03
CA THR A 224 -21.17 -13.90 -19.62
C THR A 224 -21.29 -14.11 -18.11
N GLU A 225 -22.46 -13.86 -17.52
CA GLU A 225 -22.75 -14.11 -16.10
C GLU A 225 -21.85 -13.32 -15.15
N LEU A 226 -21.67 -12.03 -15.41
CA LEU A 226 -20.84 -11.16 -14.60
C LEU A 226 -21.37 -11.02 -13.18
N SER A 227 -20.53 -11.29 -12.20
CA SER A 227 -20.84 -11.06 -10.78
C SER A 227 -19.59 -10.61 -10.00
N ARG A 228 -19.79 -9.82 -8.92
CA ARG A 228 -18.72 -9.43 -8.01
C ARG A 228 -18.45 -10.56 -7.01
N VAL A 229 -17.19 -10.94 -6.84
CA VAL A 229 -16.74 -11.95 -5.88
C VAL A 229 -16.39 -11.32 -4.54
N ALA A 230 -15.56 -10.28 -4.56
CA ALA A 230 -15.04 -9.62 -3.36
C ALA A 230 -14.76 -8.15 -3.63
N THR A 231 -14.62 -7.35 -2.57
CA THR A 231 -14.36 -5.90 -2.63
C THR A 231 -13.40 -5.45 -1.53
N GLY A 232 -13.01 -4.18 -1.54
CA GLY A 232 -12.19 -3.60 -0.48
C GLY A 232 -10.69 -3.72 -0.72
N PHE A 233 -10.28 -3.84 -1.97
CA PHE A 233 -8.89 -3.80 -2.40
C PHE A 233 -8.48 -2.38 -2.77
N TRP A 234 -7.17 -2.14 -2.77
CA TRP A 234 -6.60 -1.03 -3.51
C TRP A 234 -6.50 -1.41 -4.99
N ASN A 235 -5.61 -2.35 -5.30
CA ASN A 235 -5.38 -2.78 -6.67
C ASN A 235 -5.03 -4.27 -6.71
N PRO A 236 -6.02 -5.18 -6.83
CA PRO A 236 -5.80 -6.62 -6.89
C PRO A 236 -5.19 -7.00 -8.24
N PHE A 237 -3.87 -6.81 -8.40
CA PHE A 237 -3.19 -6.83 -9.68
C PHE A 237 -2.97 -8.25 -10.21
N GLY A 238 -2.36 -9.14 -9.41
CA GLY A 238 -2.15 -10.54 -9.75
C GLY A 238 -3.16 -11.46 -9.07
N LEU A 239 -3.70 -12.43 -9.80
CA LEU A 239 -4.65 -13.43 -9.32
C LEU A 239 -4.17 -14.84 -9.66
N ALA A 240 -4.30 -15.79 -8.72
CA ALA A 240 -4.04 -17.20 -8.97
C ALA A 240 -4.87 -18.13 -8.07
N PHE A 241 -5.24 -19.28 -8.59
CA PHE A 241 -5.74 -20.39 -7.77
C PHE A 241 -4.58 -21.31 -7.39
N ASP A 242 -4.51 -21.71 -6.12
CA ASP A 242 -3.65 -22.81 -5.72
C ASP A 242 -4.24 -24.19 -6.15
N PRO A 243 -3.49 -25.29 -6.08
CA PRO A 243 -4.00 -26.62 -6.44
C PRO A 243 -5.15 -27.11 -5.55
N ALA A 244 -5.36 -26.53 -4.37
CA ALA A 244 -6.50 -26.83 -3.52
C ALA A 244 -7.74 -25.99 -3.89
N GLY A 245 -7.62 -25.06 -4.85
CA GLY A 245 -8.69 -24.18 -5.32
C GLY A 245 -8.95 -22.98 -4.42
N ARG A 246 -7.96 -22.53 -3.61
CA ARG A 246 -7.99 -21.23 -2.94
C ARG A 246 -7.60 -20.15 -3.93
N LEU A 247 -8.30 -19.03 -3.93
CA LEU A 247 -7.98 -17.89 -4.77
C LEU A 247 -7.13 -16.90 -4.01
N PHE A 248 -5.94 -16.62 -4.51
CA PHE A 248 -5.06 -15.60 -3.96
C PHE A 248 -4.92 -14.39 -4.88
N THR A 249 -4.75 -13.22 -4.28
CA THR A 249 -4.35 -12.00 -4.98
C THR A 249 -3.24 -11.28 -4.21
N VAL A 250 -2.42 -10.54 -4.95
CA VAL A 250 -1.56 -9.50 -4.38
C VAL A 250 -2.23 -8.15 -4.55
N ASP A 251 -2.09 -7.28 -3.54
CA ASP A 251 -2.75 -5.99 -3.48
C ASP A 251 -1.80 -4.93 -2.93
N ASN A 252 -1.58 -3.89 -3.70
CA ASN A 252 -0.68 -2.81 -3.32
C ASN A 252 -1.25 -2.01 -2.15
N ASP A 253 -0.38 -1.42 -1.34
CA ASP A 253 -0.82 -0.51 -0.29
C ASP A 253 -1.27 0.85 -0.87
N PRO A 254 -2.12 1.59 -0.16
CA PRO A 254 -2.59 2.90 -0.60
C PRO A 254 -1.57 4.02 -0.31
N ASP A 255 -0.30 3.84 -0.66
CA ASP A 255 0.85 4.74 -0.50
C ASP A 255 1.23 5.11 0.95
N ALA A 256 0.45 4.75 1.93
CA ALA A 256 0.66 5.22 3.29
C ALA A 256 0.28 4.22 4.38
N ARG A 257 -0.04 3.00 4.01
CA ARG A 257 -0.46 1.96 4.95
C ARG A 257 0.17 0.59 4.65
N PRO A 258 1.50 0.50 4.63
CA PRO A 258 2.19 -0.76 4.43
C PRO A 258 1.82 -1.80 5.51
N PRO A 259 2.01 -3.11 5.23
CA PRO A 259 2.59 -3.66 4.00
C PRO A 259 1.56 -3.78 2.87
N CYS A 260 2.03 -3.97 1.64
CA CYS A 260 1.22 -4.57 0.58
C CYS A 260 0.76 -5.96 0.99
N ARG A 261 -0.29 -6.50 0.38
CA ARG A 261 -1.01 -7.67 0.91
C ARG A 261 -0.96 -8.87 -0.04
N LEU A 262 -0.78 -10.06 0.52
CA LEU A 262 -1.23 -11.32 -0.06
C LEU A 262 -2.56 -11.68 0.60
N ILE A 263 -3.61 -11.90 -0.17
CA ILE A 263 -4.97 -12.10 0.32
C ILE A 263 -5.51 -13.42 -0.18
N ASP A 264 -6.09 -14.24 0.73
CA ASP A 264 -6.96 -15.36 0.39
C ASP A 264 -8.37 -14.81 0.11
N VAL A 265 -8.78 -14.82 -1.16
CA VAL A 265 -9.99 -14.15 -1.64
C VAL A 265 -11.18 -15.09 -1.55
N VAL A 266 -12.14 -14.76 -0.69
CA VAL A 266 -13.38 -15.55 -0.53
C VAL A 266 -14.60 -14.82 -1.09
N ALA A 267 -15.61 -15.58 -1.48
CA ALA A 267 -16.87 -15.02 -1.98
C ALA A 267 -17.53 -14.10 -0.95
N THR A 268 -18.06 -12.98 -1.41
CA THR A 268 -18.65 -11.88 -0.62
C THR A 268 -17.70 -11.20 0.36
N GLY A 269 -16.38 -11.45 0.27
CA GLY A 269 -15.37 -10.85 1.14
C GLY A 269 -15.25 -9.33 0.98
N ASP A 270 -15.10 -8.63 2.11
CA ASP A 270 -14.75 -7.20 2.17
C ASP A 270 -13.38 -7.05 2.86
N TYR A 271 -12.37 -6.55 2.12
CA TYR A 271 -11.00 -6.37 2.62
C TYR A 271 -10.69 -4.93 3.06
N GLY A 272 -11.74 -4.10 3.22
CA GLY A 272 -11.74 -2.90 4.06
C GLY A 272 -11.39 -1.59 3.39
N TYR A 273 -10.68 -1.56 2.28
CA TYR A 273 -10.32 -0.32 1.62
C TYR A 273 -11.53 0.34 0.91
N ARG A 274 -11.62 1.69 0.99
CA ARG A 274 -12.65 2.51 0.32
C ARG A 274 -12.03 3.83 -0.15
N PHE A 275 -11.86 4.00 -1.45
CA PHE A 275 -11.26 5.21 -2.02
C PHE A 275 -12.02 6.50 -1.64
N ARG A 276 -13.35 6.42 -1.47
CA ARG A 276 -14.22 7.57 -1.12
C ARG A 276 -13.79 8.31 0.14
N TYR A 277 -13.10 7.65 1.07
CA TYR A 277 -12.57 8.26 2.29
C TYR A 277 -11.13 8.78 2.14
N GLY A 278 -10.63 8.84 0.92
CA GLY A 278 -9.29 9.31 0.60
C GLY A 278 -8.30 8.19 0.34
N ARG A 279 -7.27 8.53 -0.42
CA ARG A 279 -6.27 7.62 -0.95
C ARG A 279 -5.41 6.96 0.13
N SER A 280 -5.16 7.63 1.24
CA SER A 280 -4.18 7.19 2.24
C SER A 280 -4.54 5.94 3.05
N GLY A 281 -5.77 5.42 2.95
CA GLY A 281 -6.22 4.28 3.75
C GLY A 281 -6.34 4.53 5.26
N ARG A 282 -6.29 5.78 5.73
CA ARG A 282 -6.19 6.16 7.16
C ARG A 282 -7.50 6.63 7.78
N HIS A 283 -8.54 6.76 7.01
CA HIS A 283 -9.82 7.24 7.52
C HIS A 283 -10.41 6.22 8.52
N PRO A 284 -11.06 6.63 9.62
CA PRO A 284 -11.62 5.71 10.62
C PRO A 284 -12.63 4.68 10.08
N LEU A 285 -13.16 4.89 8.88
CA LEU A 285 -14.07 3.98 8.18
C LEU A 285 -13.37 3.11 7.12
N GLN A 286 -12.03 3.16 7.04
CA GLN A 286 -11.20 2.26 6.22
C GLN A 286 -10.39 1.32 7.11
N CYS A 287 -10.09 0.14 6.61
CA CYS A 287 -9.13 -0.75 7.26
C CYS A 287 -8.27 -1.48 6.23
N TRP A 288 -7.23 -2.16 6.70
CA TRP A 288 -6.25 -2.81 5.83
C TRP A 288 -6.02 -4.28 6.16
N ASP A 289 -6.30 -4.71 7.40
CA ASP A 289 -6.08 -6.08 7.87
C ASP A 289 -7.21 -6.57 8.80
N GLY A 290 -8.46 -6.38 8.39
CA GLY A 290 -9.61 -6.89 9.13
C GLY A 290 -9.95 -6.15 10.42
N GLU A 291 -9.44 -4.92 10.62
CA GLU A 291 -9.62 -4.17 11.88
C GLU A 291 -11.05 -3.67 12.10
N LEU A 292 -11.85 -3.55 11.04
CA LEU A 292 -13.25 -3.11 11.14
C LEU A 292 -14.22 -4.30 11.11
N SER A 293 -15.32 -4.19 11.84
CA SER A 293 -16.36 -5.19 11.87
C SER A 293 -16.87 -5.53 10.47
N GLY A 294 -16.92 -6.82 10.14
CA GLY A 294 -17.38 -7.32 8.86
C GLY A 294 -16.34 -7.29 7.74
N THR A 295 -15.09 -6.94 8.04
CA THR A 295 -13.97 -7.05 7.09
C THR A 295 -13.09 -8.27 7.39
N LEU A 296 -12.33 -8.71 6.38
CA LEU A 296 -11.46 -9.87 6.46
C LEU A 296 -9.98 -9.46 6.47
N PRO A 297 -9.10 -10.20 7.19
CA PRO A 297 -7.68 -9.94 7.24
C PRO A 297 -6.95 -10.45 5.98
N MET A 298 -5.70 -9.97 5.78
CA MET A 298 -4.78 -10.52 4.80
C MET A 298 -4.21 -11.88 5.23
N ALA A 299 -3.74 -12.67 4.27
CA ALA A 299 -3.01 -13.91 4.54
C ALA A 299 -1.57 -13.61 5.01
N ALA A 300 -0.92 -12.63 4.39
CA ALA A 300 0.41 -12.14 4.78
C ALA A 300 0.68 -10.75 4.19
N GLY A 301 1.63 -10.02 4.80
CA GLY A 301 2.26 -8.86 4.18
C GLY A 301 3.29 -9.28 3.11
N THR A 302 3.29 -8.61 1.96
CA THR A 302 4.27 -8.82 0.88
C THR A 302 5.34 -7.73 0.86
N GLY A 303 6.31 -7.88 -0.04
CA GLY A 303 7.15 -6.78 -0.47
C GLY A 303 6.36 -5.66 -1.14
N GLU A 304 7.04 -4.54 -1.38
CA GLU A 304 6.47 -3.33 -1.96
C GLU A 304 6.14 -3.51 -3.44
N ALA A 305 5.01 -2.97 -3.87
CA ALA A 305 4.51 -3.04 -5.24
C ALA A 305 4.52 -4.48 -5.81
N PRO A 306 3.83 -5.45 -5.17
CA PRO A 306 3.71 -6.79 -5.71
C PRO A 306 2.86 -6.75 -6.97
N CYS A 307 3.36 -7.36 -8.05
CA CYS A 307 2.69 -7.31 -9.35
C CYS A 307 1.95 -8.61 -9.68
N ASN A 308 2.46 -9.77 -9.27
CA ASN A 308 1.79 -11.03 -9.55
C ASN A 308 2.02 -12.07 -8.45
N VAL A 309 1.12 -13.05 -8.40
CA VAL A 309 1.22 -14.26 -7.58
C VAL A 309 1.06 -15.49 -8.45
N VAL A 310 1.97 -16.46 -8.32
CA VAL A 310 1.99 -17.67 -9.15
C VAL A 310 2.23 -18.89 -8.28
N PRO A 311 1.39 -19.94 -8.37
CA PRO A 311 1.67 -21.24 -7.76
C PRO A 311 2.82 -21.94 -8.48
N TYR A 312 3.92 -22.20 -7.78
CA TYR A 312 5.06 -22.90 -8.34
C TYR A 312 5.87 -23.60 -7.23
N ASP A 313 6.35 -24.80 -7.49
CA ASP A 313 7.16 -25.64 -6.58
C ASP A 313 6.61 -25.73 -5.15
N GLY A 314 5.28 -25.86 -4.98
CA GLY A 314 4.61 -26.03 -3.69
C GLY A 314 4.51 -24.76 -2.84
N GLY A 315 4.58 -23.58 -3.45
CA GLY A 315 4.39 -22.28 -2.79
C GLY A 315 3.81 -21.23 -3.74
N LEU A 316 3.38 -20.10 -3.16
CA LEU A 316 2.94 -18.92 -3.90
C LEU A 316 4.14 -18.00 -4.13
N TRP A 317 4.55 -17.87 -5.37
CA TRP A 317 5.64 -16.99 -5.78
C TRP A 317 5.10 -15.61 -6.10
N VAL A 318 5.67 -14.59 -5.48
CA VAL A 318 5.24 -13.18 -5.64
C VAL A 318 6.40 -12.39 -6.23
N THR A 319 6.10 -11.66 -7.31
CA THR A 319 7.00 -10.70 -7.93
C THR A 319 6.84 -9.34 -7.22
N SER A 320 7.85 -8.92 -6.46
CA SER A 320 7.84 -7.64 -5.73
C SER A 320 8.69 -6.62 -6.47
N TRP A 321 8.06 -5.86 -7.36
CA TRP A 321 8.70 -4.87 -8.24
C TRP A 321 9.44 -3.78 -7.44
N GLY A 322 8.80 -3.25 -6.40
CA GLY A 322 9.37 -2.19 -5.57
C GLY A 322 10.59 -2.63 -4.77
N HIS A 323 10.67 -3.92 -4.41
CA HIS A 323 11.75 -4.50 -3.61
C HIS A 323 12.76 -5.32 -4.40
N ASN A 324 12.71 -5.33 -5.72
CA ASN A 324 13.67 -6.02 -6.58
C ASN A 324 13.81 -7.51 -6.27
N ARG A 325 12.71 -8.22 -5.97
CA ARG A 325 12.82 -9.58 -5.46
C ARG A 325 11.68 -10.50 -5.84
N LEU A 326 11.97 -11.80 -5.74
CA LEU A 326 10.97 -12.85 -5.73
C LEU A 326 10.84 -13.39 -4.30
N GLU A 327 9.61 -13.41 -3.81
CA GLU A 327 9.25 -13.97 -2.52
C GLU A 327 8.44 -15.24 -2.71
N VAL A 328 8.66 -16.22 -1.85
CA VAL A 328 7.84 -17.44 -1.80
C VAL A 328 7.06 -17.45 -0.50
N PHE A 329 5.77 -17.53 -0.60
CA PHE A 329 4.83 -17.66 0.50
C PHE A 329 4.38 -19.11 0.64
N THR A 330 4.58 -19.68 1.81
CA THR A 330 4.10 -21.02 2.16
C THR A 330 2.79 -20.88 2.90
N PRO A 331 1.66 -21.34 2.32
CA PRO A 331 0.37 -21.30 3.00
C PRO A 331 0.37 -22.16 4.26
N VAL A 332 -0.23 -21.63 5.32
CA VAL A 332 -0.44 -22.29 6.60
C VAL A 332 -1.92 -22.19 6.95
N VAL A 333 -2.56 -23.32 7.17
CA VAL A 333 -3.99 -23.38 7.50
C VAL A 333 -4.28 -22.63 8.80
N ASP A 334 -5.32 -21.76 8.77
CA ASP A 334 -5.80 -20.98 9.92
C ASP A 334 -7.35 -20.97 9.93
N GLY A 335 -7.98 -21.93 10.61
CA GLY A 335 -9.46 -22.07 10.64
C GLY A 335 -10.02 -22.37 9.24
N ALA A 336 -10.83 -21.47 8.72
CA ALA A 336 -11.45 -21.57 7.40
C ALA A 336 -10.75 -20.74 6.31
N THR A 337 -9.50 -20.35 6.54
CA THR A 337 -8.63 -19.60 5.62
C THR A 337 -7.19 -20.10 5.72
N CYS A 338 -6.29 -19.45 4.96
CA CYS A 338 -4.85 -19.61 5.09
C CYS A 338 -4.17 -18.30 5.51
N ARG A 339 -3.24 -18.41 6.45
CA ARG A 339 -2.13 -17.46 6.60
C ARG A 339 -0.98 -17.90 5.70
N ALA A 340 0.07 -17.09 5.60
CA ALA A 340 1.25 -17.49 4.88
C ALA A 340 2.53 -16.99 5.57
N THR A 341 3.60 -17.78 5.46
CA THR A 341 4.94 -17.37 5.85
C THR A 341 5.78 -17.15 4.62
N SER A 342 6.58 -16.08 4.58
CA SER A 342 7.37 -15.73 3.42
C SER A 342 8.87 -15.94 3.62
N ARG A 343 9.57 -16.14 2.51
CA ARG A 343 11.02 -16.06 2.39
C ARG A 343 11.41 -15.46 1.05
N ILE A 344 12.50 -14.70 1.03
CA ILE A 344 13.07 -14.16 -0.20
C ILE A 344 13.89 -15.29 -0.85
N VAL A 345 13.69 -15.52 -2.16
CA VAL A 345 14.41 -16.52 -2.94
C VAL A 345 15.40 -15.87 -3.90
N VAL A 346 14.99 -14.79 -4.56
CA VAL A 346 15.84 -14.02 -5.45
C VAL A 346 15.83 -12.57 -5.01
N GLN A 347 17.02 -11.97 -4.89
CA GLN A 347 17.20 -10.56 -4.62
C GLN A 347 18.06 -9.94 -5.71
N GLY A 348 17.52 -8.99 -6.43
CA GLY A 348 18.29 -8.23 -7.42
C GLY A 348 18.76 -6.88 -6.89
N ASP A 349 19.49 -6.20 -7.72
CA ASP A 349 19.88 -4.82 -7.53
C ASP A 349 18.77 -3.83 -7.99
N HIS A 350 19.08 -2.56 -8.14
CA HIS A 350 18.15 -1.51 -8.57
C HIS A 350 17.61 -1.70 -10.01
N GLU A 351 18.27 -2.49 -10.84
CA GLU A 351 17.86 -2.81 -12.22
C GLU A 351 17.08 -4.14 -12.34
N PHE A 352 16.77 -4.83 -11.26
CA PHE A 352 15.90 -6.00 -11.28
C PHE A 352 14.50 -5.63 -10.79
N ARG A 353 13.52 -5.62 -11.70
CA ARG A 353 12.14 -5.21 -11.43
C ARG A 353 11.15 -6.26 -11.92
N PRO A 354 10.99 -7.39 -11.20
CA PRO A 354 10.12 -8.47 -11.64
C PRO A 354 8.66 -8.03 -11.61
N VAL A 355 7.96 -8.23 -12.75
CA VAL A 355 6.54 -7.86 -12.91
C VAL A 355 5.65 -9.09 -12.92
N ASP A 356 5.90 -10.04 -13.81
CA ASP A 356 5.11 -11.26 -13.95
C ASP A 356 6.00 -12.50 -13.93
N ALA A 357 5.39 -13.65 -13.70
CA ALA A 357 6.04 -14.94 -13.81
C ALA A 357 5.07 -16.00 -14.34
N ALA A 358 5.58 -16.92 -15.14
CA ALA A 358 4.78 -18.01 -15.72
C ALA A 358 5.55 -19.34 -15.65
N PRO A 359 4.94 -20.41 -15.09
CA PRO A 359 5.51 -21.75 -15.18
C PRO A 359 5.64 -22.21 -16.63
N ALA A 360 6.80 -22.70 -17.01
CA ALA A 360 7.11 -23.20 -18.34
C ALA A 360 6.88 -24.71 -18.44
N PRO A 361 6.66 -25.27 -19.65
CA PRO A 361 6.46 -26.69 -19.87
C PRO A 361 7.67 -27.56 -19.47
N ASP A 362 8.88 -27.00 -19.48
CA ASP A 362 10.12 -27.66 -19.03
C ASP A 362 10.26 -27.69 -17.48
N GLY A 363 9.28 -27.15 -16.76
CA GLY A 363 9.28 -27.07 -15.31
C GLY A 363 10.03 -25.85 -14.75
N SER A 364 10.57 -24.96 -15.57
CA SER A 364 11.14 -23.69 -15.13
C SER A 364 10.07 -22.64 -14.86
N LEU A 365 10.46 -21.51 -14.25
CA LEU A 365 9.64 -20.32 -14.07
C LEU A 365 10.23 -19.18 -14.89
N LEU A 366 9.51 -18.67 -15.89
CA LEU A 366 9.89 -17.51 -16.68
C LEU A 366 9.45 -16.24 -15.93
N ILE A 367 10.30 -15.21 -15.90
CA ILE A 367 10.08 -13.97 -15.15
C ILE A 367 10.30 -12.79 -16.08
N THR A 368 9.33 -11.90 -16.14
CA THR A 368 9.48 -10.61 -16.84
C THR A 368 10.11 -9.58 -15.91
N ASP A 369 11.07 -8.82 -16.42
CA ASP A 369 11.83 -7.82 -15.68
C ASP A 369 11.73 -6.45 -16.37
N TRP A 370 11.04 -5.52 -15.72
CA TRP A 370 10.85 -4.14 -16.19
C TRP A 370 12.16 -3.34 -16.23
N VAL A 371 13.15 -3.71 -15.43
CA VAL A 371 14.49 -3.10 -15.30
C VAL A 371 14.52 -1.75 -14.59
N ASP A 372 13.73 -0.78 -15.02
CA ASP A 372 13.80 0.59 -14.50
C ASP A 372 12.95 0.77 -13.22
N ARG A 373 13.40 1.67 -12.35
CA ARG A 373 12.69 2.03 -11.11
C ARG A 373 11.56 3.06 -11.33
N SER A 374 11.24 3.41 -12.56
CA SER A 374 10.19 4.36 -12.91
C SER A 374 9.05 3.70 -13.66
N TYR A 375 7.87 4.32 -13.64
CA TYR A 375 6.70 3.83 -14.36
C TYR A 375 6.66 4.16 -15.87
N PRO A 376 7.22 5.26 -16.36
CA PRO A 376 7.24 5.55 -17.79
C PRO A 376 7.94 4.45 -18.60
N VAL A 377 7.41 4.17 -19.80
CA VAL A 377 8.05 3.23 -20.73
C VAL A 377 9.41 3.78 -21.18
N HIS A 378 10.44 2.94 -21.18
CA HIS A 378 11.84 3.35 -21.38
C HIS A 378 12.60 2.53 -22.43
N GLY A 379 11.93 1.53 -23.06
CA GLY A 379 12.53 0.76 -24.17
C GLY A 379 13.59 -0.27 -23.76
N ARG A 380 13.65 -0.67 -22.48
CA ARG A 380 14.49 -1.76 -21.95
C ARG A 380 13.62 -2.81 -21.26
N GLY A 381 14.12 -4.02 -21.15
CA GLY A 381 13.47 -5.10 -20.42
C GLY A 381 14.27 -6.37 -20.51
N ARG A 382 13.98 -7.35 -19.68
CA ARG A 382 14.65 -8.64 -19.67
C ARG A 382 13.67 -9.76 -19.36
N LEU A 383 14.04 -10.97 -19.75
CA LEU A 383 13.41 -12.20 -19.33
C LEU A 383 14.44 -13.07 -18.62
N TRP A 384 14.03 -13.65 -17.51
CA TRP A 384 14.84 -14.58 -16.72
C TRP A 384 14.17 -15.93 -16.66
N ARG A 385 14.97 -16.99 -16.60
CA ARG A 385 14.52 -18.36 -16.33
C ARG A 385 15.04 -18.79 -14.98
N LEU A 386 14.13 -19.09 -14.06
CA LEU A 386 14.45 -19.71 -12.78
C LEU A 386 14.13 -21.20 -12.86
N ARG A 387 15.05 -22.05 -12.46
CA ARG A 387 14.86 -23.50 -12.42
C ARG A 387 15.44 -24.10 -11.15
N LEU A 388 15.00 -25.29 -10.80
CA LEU A 388 15.62 -26.06 -9.74
C LEU A 388 17.04 -26.48 -10.19
N ALA A 389 17.99 -26.38 -9.27
CA ALA A 389 19.37 -26.87 -9.51
C ALA A 389 19.41 -28.39 -9.69
N GLN A 390 18.45 -29.11 -9.09
CA GLN A 390 18.33 -30.56 -9.19
C GLN A 390 16.85 -30.99 -9.21
N GLY A 391 16.51 -31.86 -10.15
CA GLY A 391 15.18 -32.46 -10.29
C GLY A 391 14.12 -31.51 -10.83
N PRO A 392 12.89 -31.97 -11.05
CA PRO A 392 11.77 -31.18 -11.46
C PRO A 392 11.11 -30.46 -10.25
N PRO A 393 10.35 -29.37 -10.49
CA PRO A 393 9.54 -28.74 -9.44
C PRO A 393 8.42 -29.68 -8.99
N ARG A 394 7.97 -29.49 -7.76
CA ARG A 394 6.77 -30.14 -7.24
C ARG A 394 5.55 -29.68 -8.05
N THR A 395 4.70 -30.60 -8.43
CA THR A 395 3.54 -30.34 -9.27
C THR A 395 2.22 -30.73 -8.59
N GLY A 396 1.11 -30.19 -9.08
CA GLY A 396 -0.21 -30.44 -8.53
C GLY A 396 -0.28 -30.09 -7.05
N ALA A 397 -0.84 -30.99 -6.22
CA ALA A 397 -1.02 -30.79 -4.79
C ALA A 397 0.23 -31.04 -3.93
N GLU A 398 1.36 -31.45 -4.53
CA GLU A 398 2.59 -31.73 -3.78
C GLU A 398 3.16 -30.46 -3.12
N GLY A 399 3.38 -30.53 -1.82
CA GLY A 399 3.89 -29.39 -1.05
C GLY A 399 2.83 -28.36 -0.59
N TRP A 400 1.57 -28.57 -1.00
CA TRP A 400 0.46 -27.70 -0.60
C TRP A 400 -0.30 -28.29 0.58
N PRO A 401 -0.73 -27.47 1.57
CA PRO A 401 -1.60 -27.95 2.63
C PRO A 401 -2.96 -28.34 2.06
N PRO A 402 -3.51 -29.53 2.42
CA PRO A 402 -4.88 -29.88 2.05
C PRO A 402 -5.87 -28.90 2.70
N LEU A 403 -7.08 -28.86 2.15
CA LEU A 403 -8.15 -28.07 2.77
C LEU A 403 -8.43 -28.55 4.19
N SER A 404 -8.45 -27.62 5.13
CA SER A 404 -8.87 -27.88 6.51
C SER A 404 -10.35 -28.29 6.60
N ALA A 405 -10.75 -28.81 7.74
CA ALA A 405 -12.17 -29.04 8.03
C ALA A 405 -12.98 -27.74 8.00
N GLY A 406 -12.37 -26.61 8.43
CA GLY A 406 -12.96 -25.26 8.36
C GLY A 406 -13.19 -24.81 6.93
N GLU A 407 -12.19 -24.89 6.07
CA GLU A 407 -12.31 -24.54 4.64
C GLU A 407 -13.31 -25.44 3.89
N GLN A 408 -13.30 -26.75 4.16
CA GLN A 408 -14.29 -27.66 3.60
C GLN A 408 -15.72 -27.31 4.05
N ARG A 409 -15.90 -26.93 5.32
CA ARG A 409 -17.19 -26.45 5.84
C ARG A 409 -17.59 -25.14 5.16
N ALA A 410 -16.67 -24.18 5.02
CA ALA A 410 -16.93 -22.93 4.33
C ALA A 410 -17.39 -23.14 2.88
N ARG A 411 -16.74 -24.02 2.12
CA ARG A 411 -17.19 -24.38 0.76
C ARG A 411 -18.59 -24.96 0.74
N ARG A 412 -18.88 -25.93 1.62
CA ARG A 412 -20.27 -26.48 1.70
C ARG A 412 -21.28 -25.40 2.03
N LEU A 413 -20.99 -24.46 2.93
CA LEU A 413 -21.90 -23.36 3.28
C LEU A 413 -22.16 -22.44 2.09
N ALA A 414 -21.15 -22.15 1.30
CA ALA A 414 -21.29 -21.32 0.11
C ALA A 414 -22.10 -22.03 -1.00
N ASP A 415 -21.86 -23.32 -1.24
CA ASP A 415 -22.36 -24.03 -2.42
C ASP A 415 -23.62 -24.86 -2.14
N ASP A 416 -23.59 -25.81 -1.17
CA ASP A 416 -24.55 -26.90 -1.07
C ASP A 416 -25.29 -27.02 0.26
N ALA A 417 -25.00 -26.21 1.28
CA ALA A 417 -25.59 -26.37 2.60
C ALA A 417 -27.08 -26.02 2.64
N ALA A 418 -27.80 -26.69 3.54
CA ALA A 418 -29.21 -26.38 3.80
C ALA A 418 -29.35 -24.93 4.36
N PRO A 419 -30.49 -24.26 4.12
CA PRO A 419 -30.74 -22.93 4.64
C PRO A 419 -30.55 -22.79 6.16
N ALA A 420 -30.94 -23.84 6.93
CA ALA A 420 -30.77 -23.86 8.38
C ALA A 420 -29.30 -23.88 8.81
N ASP A 421 -28.43 -24.60 8.10
CA ASP A 421 -27.01 -24.67 8.39
C ASP A 421 -26.32 -23.35 8.08
N ARG A 422 -26.68 -22.69 6.97
CA ARG A 422 -26.24 -21.36 6.61
C ARG A 422 -26.65 -20.33 7.68
N SER A 423 -27.91 -20.35 8.09
CA SER A 423 -28.40 -19.45 9.13
C SER A 423 -27.68 -19.67 10.48
N ALA A 424 -27.46 -20.91 10.88
CA ALA A 424 -26.71 -21.24 12.08
C ALA A 424 -25.24 -20.77 12.01
N ALA A 425 -24.62 -20.81 10.83
CA ALA A 425 -23.23 -20.40 10.63
C ALA A 425 -23.02 -18.87 10.66
N LEU A 426 -24.06 -18.06 10.57
CA LEU A 426 -23.96 -16.60 10.73
C LEU A 426 -23.44 -16.18 12.11
N ARG A 427 -23.60 -17.01 13.14
CA ARG A 427 -23.08 -16.77 14.51
C ARG A 427 -21.68 -17.33 14.76
N ASP A 428 -21.04 -17.95 13.76
CA ASP A 428 -19.74 -18.57 13.93
C ASP A 428 -18.67 -17.56 14.39
N ALA A 429 -17.72 -18.00 15.19
CA ALA A 429 -16.61 -17.15 15.67
C ALA A 429 -15.63 -16.85 14.52
N ASP A 430 -15.43 -17.82 13.63
CA ASP A 430 -14.56 -17.65 12.46
C ASP A 430 -15.25 -16.73 11.43
N PRO A 431 -14.64 -15.58 11.06
CA PRO A 431 -15.23 -14.66 10.10
C PRO A 431 -15.35 -15.22 8.69
N PHE A 432 -14.48 -16.17 8.30
CA PHE A 432 -14.53 -16.81 7.00
C PHE A 432 -15.69 -17.81 6.91
N ILE A 433 -16.02 -18.52 7.99
CA ILE A 433 -17.24 -19.35 8.08
C ILE A 433 -18.49 -18.48 7.95
N ARG A 434 -18.54 -17.35 8.67
CA ARG A 434 -19.69 -16.41 8.53
C ARG A 434 -19.80 -15.90 7.10
N GLN A 435 -18.69 -15.54 6.49
CA GLN A 435 -18.68 -15.01 5.12
C GLN A 435 -19.13 -16.06 4.09
N ALA A 436 -18.73 -17.31 4.27
CA ALA A 436 -19.22 -18.41 3.44
C ALA A 436 -20.74 -18.63 3.59
N ALA A 437 -21.27 -18.52 4.81
CA ALA A 437 -22.71 -18.57 5.03
C ALA A 437 -23.44 -17.41 4.34
N VAL A 438 -22.89 -16.19 4.42
CA VAL A 438 -23.39 -15.02 3.70
C VAL A 438 -23.42 -15.27 2.20
N ALA A 439 -22.32 -15.79 1.62
CA ALA A 439 -22.23 -16.11 0.20
C ALA A 439 -23.33 -17.10 -0.24
N GLY A 440 -23.51 -18.18 0.52
CA GLY A 440 -24.55 -19.17 0.22
C GLY A 440 -25.98 -18.65 0.39
N ILE A 441 -26.23 -17.73 1.35
CA ILE A 441 -27.53 -17.09 1.54
C ILE A 441 -27.84 -16.17 0.36
N VAL A 442 -26.89 -15.34 -0.04
CA VAL A 442 -27.04 -14.41 -1.16
C VAL A 442 -27.23 -15.16 -2.47
N ALA A 443 -26.39 -16.17 -2.76
CA ALA A 443 -26.50 -16.96 -3.98
C ALA A 443 -27.83 -17.72 -4.10
N ALA A 444 -28.37 -18.22 -2.99
CA ALA A 444 -29.66 -18.94 -2.95
C ALA A 444 -30.87 -18.00 -2.82
N HIS A 445 -30.66 -16.68 -2.72
CA HIS A 445 -31.75 -15.73 -2.36
C HIS A 445 -32.56 -16.20 -1.13
N ALA A 446 -31.85 -16.78 -0.15
CA ALA A 446 -32.49 -17.38 1.01
C ALA A 446 -33.02 -16.31 1.98
N PRO A 447 -34.16 -16.54 2.66
CA PRO A 447 -34.67 -15.58 3.63
C PRO A 447 -33.73 -15.46 4.82
N LEU A 448 -33.53 -14.24 5.28
CA LEU A 448 -32.75 -13.93 6.49
C LEU A 448 -33.60 -14.11 7.75
N PRO A 449 -32.97 -14.49 8.90
CA PRO A 449 -33.64 -14.49 10.18
C PRO A 449 -34.26 -13.11 10.50
N ALA A 450 -35.42 -13.10 11.15
CA ALA A 450 -36.06 -11.87 11.59
C ALA A 450 -35.21 -11.20 12.70
N TRP A 451 -34.84 -9.93 12.51
CA TRP A 451 -33.94 -9.17 13.38
C TRP A 451 -34.31 -9.22 14.86
N GLU A 452 -35.61 -9.10 15.16
CA GLU A 452 -36.15 -9.06 16.51
C GLU A 452 -36.06 -10.40 17.25
N ARG A 453 -35.74 -11.50 16.56
CA ARG A 453 -35.59 -12.84 17.12
C ARG A 453 -34.14 -13.24 17.34
N ILE A 454 -33.20 -12.35 17.03
CA ILE A 454 -31.76 -12.62 17.12
C ILE A 454 -31.21 -11.98 18.38
N ASP A 455 -30.68 -12.77 19.30
CA ASP A 455 -30.04 -12.29 20.51
C ASP A 455 -28.48 -12.25 20.37
N ASP A 456 -27.90 -13.04 19.48
CA ASP A 456 -26.45 -13.12 19.26
C ASP A 456 -25.97 -12.01 18.34
N GLY A 457 -25.01 -11.19 18.82
CA GLY A 457 -24.47 -10.07 18.05
C GLY A 457 -23.66 -10.49 16.80
N ARG A 458 -23.05 -11.71 16.79
CA ARG A 458 -22.37 -12.23 15.59
C ARG A 458 -23.39 -12.60 14.52
N GLU A 459 -24.51 -13.22 14.91
CA GLU A 459 -25.60 -13.55 13.99
C GLU A 459 -26.21 -12.26 13.40
N LYS A 460 -26.43 -11.23 14.23
CA LYS A 460 -26.86 -9.90 13.76
C LYS A 460 -25.89 -9.30 12.76
N LEU A 461 -24.58 -9.37 13.03
CA LEU A 461 -23.56 -8.93 12.09
C LEU A 461 -23.61 -9.73 10.79
N GLY A 462 -23.76 -11.06 10.85
CA GLY A 462 -23.91 -11.91 9.68
C GLY A 462 -25.13 -11.54 8.82
N VAL A 463 -26.27 -11.24 9.47
CA VAL A 463 -27.47 -10.74 8.79
C VAL A 463 -27.21 -9.40 8.10
N LEU A 464 -26.54 -8.46 8.78
CA LEU A 464 -26.18 -7.17 8.16
C LEU A 464 -25.25 -7.34 6.96
N LEU A 465 -24.28 -8.26 7.03
CA LEU A 465 -23.37 -8.58 5.92
C LEU A 465 -24.13 -9.11 4.71
N ALA A 466 -25.00 -10.11 4.93
CA ALA A 466 -25.81 -10.69 3.87
C ALA A 466 -26.73 -9.64 3.23
N ARG A 467 -27.37 -8.82 4.08
CA ARG A 467 -28.29 -7.77 3.63
C ARG A 467 -27.56 -6.70 2.82
N ARG A 468 -26.40 -6.25 3.26
CA ARG A 468 -25.60 -5.27 2.54
C ARG A 468 -25.15 -5.80 1.19
N TRP A 469 -24.68 -7.06 1.14
CA TRP A 469 -24.23 -7.65 -0.13
C TRP A 469 -25.38 -7.79 -1.12
N GLN A 470 -26.56 -8.17 -0.66
CA GLN A 470 -27.75 -8.23 -1.48
C GLN A 470 -28.17 -6.84 -1.99
N ASP A 471 -28.16 -5.80 -1.11
CA ASP A 471 -28.43 -4.40 -1.50
C ASP A 471 -27.43 -3.92 -2.57
N ASP A 472 -26.15 -4.30 -2.47
CA ASP A 472 -25.13 -3.97 -3.48
C ASP A 472 -25.45 -4.66 -4.83
N VAL A 473 -25.81 -5.95 -4.84
CA VAL A 473 -26.18 -6.68 -6.06
C VAL A 473 -27.39 -6.02 -6.73
N ASP A 474 -28.41 -5.70 -5.95
CA ASP A 474 -29.67 -5.10 -6.46
C ASP A 474 -29.45 -3.68 -6.99
N ARG A 475 -28.54 -2.93 -6.37
CA ARG A 475 -28.24 -1.53 -6.73
C ARG A 475 -27.30 -1.41 -7.91
N TYR A 476 -26.21 -2.16 -7.90
CA TYR A 476 -25.09 -2.00 -8.82
C TYR A 476 -25.04 -3.06 -9.91
N GLY A 477 -25.56 -4.28 -9.65
CA GLY A 477 -25.64 -5.35 -10.63
C GLY A 477 -26.81 -5.18 -11.60
N ARG A 478 -26.64 -5.66 -12.84
CA ARG A 478 -27.72 -5.75 -13.84
C ARG A 478 -27.62 -7.11 -14.52
N LEU A 479 -28.75 -7.78 -14.68
CA LEU A 479 -28.88 -9.00 -15.44
C LEU A 479 -28.77 -8.73 -16.96
N PRO A 480 -28.54 -9.76 -17.80
CA PRO A 480 -28.62 -9.63 -19.24
C PRO A 480 -29.95 -8.98 -19.67
N GLY A 481 -29.89 -8.00 -20.59
CA GLY A 481 -31.05 -7.21 -21.00
C GLY A 481 -31.45 -6.07 -20.04
N GLY A 482 -30.66 -5.75 -19.03
CA GLY A 482 -30.86 -4.59 -18.13
C GLY A 482 -31.91 -4.81 -17.04
N GLY A 483 -32.35 -6.07 -16.83
CA GLY A 483 -33.24 -6.41 -15.74
C GLY A 483 -32.61 -6.11 -14.38
N LYS A 484 -33.40 -5.56 -13.43
CA LYS A 484 -33.01 -5.40 -12.03
C LYS A 484 -33.49 -6.61 -11.25
N THR A 485 -32.67 -7.07 -10.31
CA THR A 485 -33.14 -7.87 -9.17
C THR A 485 -34.08 -7.00 -8.31
N GLU A 486 -35.07 -7.62 -7.64
CA GLU A 486 -35.97 -6.86 -6.76
C GLU A 486 -35.19 -6.23 -5.62
N SER A 487 -35.10 -4.91 -5.62
CA SER A 487 -34.44 -4.15 -4.58
C SER A 487 -35.20 -4.25 -3.26
N LEU A 488 -34.45 -4.37 -2.15
CA LEU A 488 -34.98 -4.14 -0.83
C LEU A 488 -35.59 -2.73 -0.75
N ALA A 489 -36.80 -2.63 -0.24
CA ALA A 489 -37.41 -1.33 0.00
C ALA A 489 -36.46 -0.49 0.89
N THR A 490 -36.21 0.76 0.49
CA THR A 490 -35.29 1.66 1.24
C THR A 490 -35.70 1.79 2.71
N ALA A 491 -37.00 1.72 3.02
CA ALA A 491 -37.53 1.78 4.37
C ALA A 491 -37.07 0.59 5.23
N ASP A 492 -37.03 -0.62 4.68
CA ASP A 492 -36.59 -1.81 5.44
C ASP A 492 -35.11 -1.72 5.80
N ARG A 493 -34.25 -1.23 4.89
CA ARG A 493 -32.82 -1.00 5.14
C ARG A 493 -32.62 0.04 6.24
N ASP A 494 -33.27 1.18 6.16
CA ASP A 494 -33.07 2.27 7.11
C ASP A 494 -33.61 1.91 8.50
N THR A 495 -34.72 1.15 8.57
CA THR A 495 -35.25 0.58 9.82
C THR A 495 -34.26 -0.40 10.45
N LEU A 496 -33.69 -1.31 9.65
CA LEU A 496 -32.68 -2.26 10.12
C LEU A 496 -31.42 -1.56 10.64
N LEU A 497 -30.92 -0.55 9.91
CA LEU A 497 -29.74 0.22 10.31
C LEU A 497 -30.00 1.06 11.57
N ALA A 498 -31.22 1.61 11.73
CA ALA A 498 -31.59 2.32 12.96
C ALA A 498 -31.59 1.39 14.19
N ALA A 499 -32.08 0.15 14.04
CA ALA A 499 -32.04 -0.86 15.08
C ALA A 499 -30.59 -1.30 15.37
N ALA A 500 -29.77 -1.51 14.33
CA ALA A 500 -28.37 -1.87 14.47
C ALA A 500 -27.51 -0.78 15.15
N LEU A 501 -27.78 0.51 14.93
CA LEU A 501 -27.13 1.61 15.66
C LEU A 501 -27.43 1.58 17.17
N ALA A 502 -28.59 1.09 17.56
CA ALA A 502 -29.02 0.98 18.95
C ALA A 502 -28.63 -0.34 19.62
N ASP A 503 -27.95 -1.23 18.89
CA ASP A 503 -27.57 -2.54 19.40
C ASP A 503 -26.47 -2.45 20.48
N ALA A 504 -26.57 -3.32 21.48
CA ALA A 504 -25.57 -3.41 22.55
C ALA A 504 -24.22 -4.02 22.10
N ASP A 505 -24.23 -4.78 21.00
CA ASP A 505 -23.02 -5.33 20.43
C ASP A 505 -22.30 -4.24 19.57
N GLU A 506 -21.13 -3.85 20.02
CA GLU A 506 -20.32 -2.82 19.35
C GLU A 506 -20.02 -3.15 17.90
N ARG A 507 -19.83 -4.43 17.57
CA ARG A 507 -19.54 -4.88 16.19
C ARG A 507 -20.72 -4.57 15.26
N VAL A 508 -21.94 -4.76 15.75
CA VAL A 508 -23.19 -4.47 15.03
C VAL A 508 -23.34 -2.97 14.80
N ALA A 509 -23.17 -2.18 15.86
CA ALA A 509 -23.24 -0.71 15.77
C ALA A 509 -22.14 -0.13 14.86
N SER A 510 -20.89 -0.62 14.98
CA SER A 510 -19.77 -0.20 14.14
C SER A 510 -20.01 -0.47 12.65
N PHE A 511 -20.53 -1.65 12.31
CA PHE A 511 -20.88 -1.99 10.94
C PHE A 511 -21.97 -1.08 10.38
N ALA A 512 -23.01 -0.80 11.18
CA ALA A 512 -24.08 0.11 10.79
C ALA A 512 -23.57 1.55 10.56
N VAL A 513 -22.69 2.06 11.43
CA VAL A 513 -22.04 3.39 11.27
C VAL A 513 -21.32 3.47 9.92
N ARG A 514 -20.52 2.42 9.59
CA ARG A 514 -19.79 2.36 8.32
C ARG A 514 -20.72 2.29 7.12
N TRP A 515 -21.76 1.47 7.17
CA TRP A 515 -22.72 1.33 6.06
C TRP A 515 -23.47 2.65 5.81
N ILE A 516 -23.94 3.31 6.87
CA ILE A 516 -24.61 4.62 6.78
C ILE A 516 -23.70 5.66 6.12
N ALA A 517 -22.44 5.67 6.47
CA ALA A 517 -21.48 6.59 5.88
C ALA A 517 -21.16 6.22 4.41
N ASP A 518 -20.89 4.95 4.11
CA ASP A 518 -20.61 4.45 2.75
C ASP A 518 -21.70 4.86 1.76
N GLU A 519 -22.97 4.75 2.16
CA GLU A 519 -24.13 5.05 1.32
C GLU A 519 -24.71 6.47 1.53
N ARG A 520 -24.07 7.27 2.38
CA ARG A 520 -24.51 8.64 2.72
C ARG A 520 -25.97 8.70 3.14
N ILE A 521 -26.44 7.79 4.01
CA ILE A 521 -27.82 7.72 4.46
C ILE A 521 -28.11 8.85 5.46
N THR A 522 -28.34 10.06 4.96
CA THR A 522 -28.50 11.27 5.78
C THR A 522 -29.70 11.22 6.74
N GLY A 523 -30.75 10.44 6.42
CA GLY A 523 -31.90 10.24 7.30
C GLY A 523 -31.56 9.59 8.65
N LEU A 524 -30.45 8.86 8.73
CA LEU A 524 -29.99 8.20 9.96
C LEU A 524 -29.00 9.02 10.78
N ARG A 525 -28.68 10.27 10.37
CA ARG A 525 -27.86 11.22 11.15
C ARG A 525 -28.30 11.34 12.62
N PRO A 526 -29.60 11.47 12.96
CA PRO A 526 -30.01 11.57 14.37
C PRO A 526 -29.61 10.35 15.20
N GLY A 527 -29.50 9.17 14.58
CA GLY A 527 -29.00 7.96 15.22
C GLY A 527 -27.54 8.08 15.60
N LEU A 528 -26.69 8.56 14.70
CA LEU A 528 -25.27 8.83 14.94
C LEU A 528 -25.07 9.89 16.04
N GLU A 529 -25.87 10.95 16.04
CA GLU A 529 -25.82 12.00 17.05
C GLU A 529 -26.20 11.48 18.44
N ARG A 530 -27.19 10.57 18.53
CA ARG A 530 -27.53 9.89 19.80
C ARG A 530 -26.38 9.05 20.32
N LEU A 531 -25.62 8.34 19.45
CA LEU A 531 -24.42 7.60 19.86
C LEU A 531 -23.38 8.53 20.47
N LEU A 532 -23.17 9.73 19.95
CA LEU A 532 -22.25 10.70 20.57
C LEU A 532 -22.74 11.19 21.93
N ALA A 533 -24.04 11.33 22.12
CA ALA A 533 -24.63 11.83 23.35
C ALA A 533 -24.74 10.76 24.46
N ALA A 534 -24.86 9.48 24.08
CA ALA A 534 -25.12 8.40 25.01
C ALA A 534 -23.86 7.97 25.79
N ASP A 535 -23.90 7.94 27.11
CA ASP A 535 -22.78 7.55 27.97
C ASP A 535 -22.36 6.08 27.83
N ALA A 536 -23.26 5.25 27.36
CA ALA A 536 -22.99 3.84 27.13
C ALA A 536 -22.20 3.54 25.82
N THR A 537 -22.02 4.53 24.93
CA THR A 537 -21.32 4.30 23.66
C THR A 537 -19.86 3.93 23.90
N PRO A 538 -19.34 2.80 23.38
CA PRO A 538 -17.96 2.41 23.52
C PRO A 538 -17.00 3.48 22.96
N THR A 539 -15.92 3.77 23.67
CA THR A 539 -14.98 4.83 23.32
C THR A 539 -14.31 4.58 21.95
N GLN A 540 -14.06 3.31 21.59
CA GLN A 540 -13.47 2.92 20.31
C GLN A 540 -14.39 3.14 19.11
N LEU A 541 -15.71 3.24 19.33
CA LEU A 541 -16.68 3.56 18.28
C LEU A 541 -16.74 5.07 17.96
N LEU A 542 -16.38 5.93 18.89
CA LEU A 542 -16.52 7.38 18.75
C LEU A 542 -15.77 7.97 17.53
N PRO A 543 -14.53 7.56 17.21
CA PRO A 543 -13.85 8.03 16.00
C PRO A 543 -14.61 7.71 14.72
N ALA A 544 -15.18 6.51 14.61
CA ALA A 544 -15.99 6.12 13.45
C ALA A 544 -17.28 6.94 13.34
N VAL A 545 -17.96 7.19 14.47
CA VAL A 545 -19.18 8.03 14.51
C VAL A 545 -18.88 9.48 14.12
N LEU A 546 -17.78 10.06 14.65
CA LEU A 546 -17.34 11.40 14.30
C LEU A 546 -17.00 11.52 12.82
N ALA A 547 -16.27 10.53 12.28
CA ALA A 547 -15.90 10.45 10.87
C ALA A 547 -17.14 10.28 9.97
N ALA A 548 -18.12 9.47 10.37
CA ALA A 548 -19.37 9.29 9.64
C ALA A 548 -20.18 10.58 9.59
N LEU A 549 -20.34 11.27 10.72
CA LEU A 549 -21.02 12.56 10.78
C LEU A 549 -20.30 13.62 9.95
N ASP A 550 -18.97 13.64 9.97
CA ASP A 550 -18.20 14.53 9.11
C ASP A 550 -18.43 14.24 7.63
N TRP A 551 -18.36 12.97 7.24
CA TRP A 551 -18.58 12.53 5.86
C TRP A 551 -19.99 12.89 5.36
N LEU A 552 -21.01 12.73 6.20
CA LEU A 552 -22.38 13.14 5.86
C LEU A 552 -22.55 14.67 5.73
N ASN A 553 -21.63 15.47 6.29
CA ASN A 553 -21.62 16.93 6.19
C ASN A 553 -20.85 17.46 4.98
N GLN A 554 -20.11 16.61 4.26
CA GLN A 554 -19.39 17.04 3.05
C GLN A 554 -20.40 17.37 1.93
N ASP A 555 -20.17 18.44 1.18
CA ASP A 555 -21.01 18.84 0.05
C ASP A 555 -20.87 17.89 -1.16
N SER A 556 -19.77 17.15 -1.22
CA SER A 556 -19.45 16.24 -2.31
C SER A 556 -19.02 14.86 -1.77
N ALA A 557 -19.37 13.81 -2.51
CA ALA A 557 -18.84 12.47 -2.29
C ALA A 557 -17.45 12.26 -2.96
N ASP A 558 -16.95 13.24 -3.72
CA ASP A 558 -15.63 13.17 -4.36
C ASP A 558 -14.52 13.36 -3.30
N PRO A 559 -13.69 12.34 -3.02
CA PRO A 559 -12.64 12.43 -2.00
C PRO A 559 -11.59 13.50 -2.31
N ARG A 560 -11.44 13.90 -3.56
CA ARG A 560 -10.54 14.99 -3.98
C ARG A 560 -11.02 16.36 -3.51
N ARG A 561 -12.31 16.48 -3.17
CA ARG A 561 -12.96 17.69 -2.67
C ARG A 561 -13.18 17.67 -1.16
N TYR A 562 -12.60 16.70 -0.45
CA TYR A 562 -12.74 16.58 0.99
C TYR A 562 -12.14 17.79 1.73
N ASP A 563 -12.99 18.56 2.43
CA ASP A 563 -12.57 19.76 3.18
C ASP A 563 -11.99 19.36 4.55
N ARG A 564 -10.68 19.10 4.59
CA ARG A 564 -9.95 18.81 5.83
C ARG A 564 -10.02 19.98 6.84
N ALA A 565 -10.05 21.22 6.37
CA ALA A 565 -10.14 22.38 7.25
C ALA A 565 -11.53 22.46 7.93
N ALA A 566 -12.58 22.08 7.22
CA ALA A 566 -13.91 21.95 7.83
C ALA A 566 -13.94 20.84 8.88
N LEU A 567 -13.31 19.69 8.62
CA LEU A 567 -13.18 18.64 9.64
C LEU A 567 -12.48 19.21 10.89
N GLN A 568 -11.31 19.84 10.74
CA GLN A 568 -10.58 20.41 11.88
C GLN A 568 -11.44 21.40 12.67
N ARG A 569 -12.14 22.33 12.01
CA ARG A 569 -13.07 23.27 12.68
C ARG A 569 -14.18 22.55 13.45
N ARG A 570 -14.74 21.47 12.92
CA ARG A 570 -15.77 20.68 13.62
C ARG A 570 -15.19 19.93 14.83
N LEU A 571 -14.02 19.32 14.69
CA LEU A 571 -13.33 18.68 15.82
C LEU A 571 -13.00 19.71 16.92
N GLU A 572 -12.50 20.88 16.55
CA GLU A 572 -12.24 21.99 17.47
C GLU A 572 -13.52 22.42 18.23
N ALA A 573 -14.64 22.57 17.54
CA ALA A 573 -15.92 22.90 18.17
C ALA A 573 -16.37 21.81 19.18
N ILE A 574 -16.07 20.54 18.91
CA ILE A 574 -16.45 19.42 19.78
C ILE A 574 -15.57 19.39 21.05
N TRP A 575 -14.23 19.41 20.90
CA TRP A 575 -13.37 19.29 22.08
C TRP A 575 -13.29 20.58 22.93
N THR A 576 -13.61 21.75 22.37
CA THR A 576 -13.71 23.01 23.13
C THR A 576 -15.01 23.13 23.92
N ASP A 577 -16.08 22.44 23.53
CA ASP A 577 -17.38 22.49 24.18
C ASP A 577 -17.37 21.68 25.51
N ALA A 578 -17.24 22.39 26.64
CA ALA A 578 -17.19 21.77 27.96
C ALA A 578 -18.51 21.08 28.38
N THR A 579 -19.61 21.28 27.66
CA THR A 579 -20.89 20.60 27.95
C THR A 579 -20.92 19.18 27.41
N ARG A 580 -20.00 18.82 26.50
CA ARG A 580 -19.90 17.48 25.96
C ARG A 580 -19.17 16.52 26.89
N PRO A 581 -19.53 15.22 26.87
CA PRO A 581 -18.84 14.23 27.68
C PRO A 581 -17.31 14.22 27.40
N PRO A 582 -16.47 14.12 28.44
CA PRO A 582 -15.01 14.15 28.31
C PRO A 582 -14.46 13.15 27.27
N ARG A 583 -15.02 11.92 27.21
CA ARG A 583 -14.63 10.89 26.24
C ARG A 583 -14.89 11.30 24.77
N VAL A 584 -15.95 12.06 24.50
CA VAL A 584 -16.25 12.58 23.15
C VAL A 584 -15.26 13.67 22.77
N ARG A 585 -14.97 14.55 23.74
CA ARG A 585 -13.93 15.59 23.59
C ARG A 585 -12.56 14.98 23.35
N LEU A 586 -12.19 13.92 24.09
CA LEU A 586 -10.97 13.18 23.92
C LEU A 586 -10.87 12.52 22.51
N ALA A 587 -11.95 11.88 22.05
CA ALA A 587 -11.99 11.28 20.71
C ALA A 587 -11.78 12.33 19.61
N ALA A 588 -12.46 13.49 19.73
CA ALA A 588 -12.29 14.58 18.78
C ALA A 588 -10.86 15.18 18.82
N LEU A 589 -10.28 15.29 20.01
CA LEU A 589 -8.91 15.79 20.19
C LEU A 589 -7.87 14.84 19.59
N ARG A 590 -8.04 13.53 19.75
CA ARG A 590 -7.17 12.51 19.11
C ARG A 590 -7.21 12.55 17.59
N MET A 591 -8.35 12.91 17.00
CA MET A 591 -8.49 13.09 15.55
C MET A 591 -7.96 14.45 15.07
N THR A 592 -7.60 15.37 15.96
CA THR A 592 -7.03 16.68 15.63
C THR A 592 -5.55 16.53 15.33
N SER A 593 -5.13 16.86 14.10
CA SER A 593 -3.75 16.66 13.62
C SER A 593 -2.84 17.88 13.84
N ASP A 594 -3.43 19.09 13.84
CA ASP A 594 -2.69 20.35 13.88
C ASP A 594 -3.01 21.16 15.12
N VAL A 595 -2.00 21.84 15.66
CA VAL A 595 -2.19 22.79 16.77
C VAL A 595 -3.02 23.98 16.27
N PRO A 596 -4.17 24.28 16.87
CA PRO A 596 -5.04 25.37 16.45
C PRO A 596 -4.42 26.73 16.77
N LYS A 597 -5.01 27.80 16.23
CA LYS A 597 -4.61 29.19 16.50
C LYS A 597 -5.73 29.97 17.22
N GLY A 598 -5.39 31.03 17.91
CA GLY A 598 -6.36 31.93 18.53
C GLY A 598 -7.12 31.31 19.70
N LYS A 599 -8.44 31.53 19.77
CA LYS A 599 -9.28 31.04 20.87
C LYS A 599 -9.22 29.52 21.10
N PRO A 600 -9.24 28.64 20.07
CA PRO A 600 -9.06 27.21 20.28
C PRO A 600 -7.70 26.85 20.89
N LEU A 601 -6.61 27.55 20.54
CA LEU A 601 -5.32 27.36 21.20
C LEU A 601 -5.37 27.66 22.69
N SER A 602 -6.00 28.79 23.10
CA SER A 602 -6.15 29.13 24.51
C SER A 602 -7.02 28.11 25.28
N ALA A 603 -8.04 27.55 24.63
CA ALA A 603 -8.84 26.49 25.21
C ALA A 603 -8.03 25.18 25.37
N LEU A 604 -7.21 24.84 24.37
CA LEU A 604 -6.32 23.68 24.39
C LEU A 604 -5.28 23.80 25.53
N ALA A 605 -4.64 24.98 25.66
CA ALA A 605 -3.71 25.28 26.74
C ALA A 605 -4.40 25.15 28.13
N ALA A 606 -5.63 25.65 28.28
CA ALA A 606 -6.40 25.52 29.52
C ALA A 606 -6.72 24.04 29.85
N ILE A 607 -7.07 23.21 28.87
CA ILE A 607 -7.27 21.78 29.05
C ILE A 607 -5.96 21.11 29.46
N ALA A 608 -4.86 21.40 28.77
CA ALA A 608 -3.53 20.83 29.03
C ALA A 608 -3.03 21.15 30.45
N SER A 609 -3.31 22.36 30.95
CA SER A 609 -2.91 22.85 32.28
C SER A 609 -3.92 22.49 33.38
N GLY A 610 -4.98 21.75 33.08
CA GLY A 610 -6.02 21.35 34.03
C GLY A 610 -5.44 20.68 35.28
N PRO A 611 -6.11 20.80 36.48
CA PRO A 611 -5.60 20.31 37.74
C PRO A 611 -5.42 18.78 37.74
N ALA A 612 -4.50 18.27 38.57
CA ALA A 612 -4.39 16.84 38.84
C ALA A 612 -5.70 16.33 39.47
N GLY A 613 -6.18 15.17 39.01
CA GLY A 613 -7.46 14.59 39.42
C GLY A 613 -8.69 15.09 38.60
N GLY A 614 -8.49 15.96 37.61
CA GLY A 614 -9.46 16.23 36.54
C GLY A 614 -9.53 15.12 35.49
N ASP A 615 -9.96 15.44 34.29
CA ASP A 615 -9.93 14.49 33.16
C ASP A 615 -8.50 14.33 32.62
N GLU A 616 -7.73 13.42 33.25
CA GLU A 616 -6.33 13.20 32.94
C GLU A 616 -6.11 12.71 31.50
N PRO A 617 -6.92 11.78 30.92
CA PRO A 617 -6.78 11.38 29.53
C PRO A 617 -6.92 12.55 28.56
N LEU A 618 -7.87 13.44 28.79
CA LEU A 618 -8.10 14.61 27.93
C LEU A 618 -6.97 15.64 28.09
N ALA A 619 -6.51 15.89 29.31
CA ALA A 619 -5.43 16.84 29.60
C ALA A 619 -4.08 16.34 29.04
N GLY A 620 -3.75 15.05 29.24
CA GLY A 620 -2.56 14.44 28.65
C GLY A 620 -2.58 14.51 27.12
N GLU A 621 -3.71 14.20 26.50
CA GLU A 621 -3.84 14.28 25.04
C GLU A 621 -3.69 15.73 24.52
N ALA A 622 -4.17 16.71 25.27
CA ALA A 622 -3.97 18.13 24.94
C ALA A 622 -2.48 18.52 24.98
N VAL A 623 -1.73 18.04 25.98
CA VAL A 623 -0.27 18.25 26.03
C VAL A 623 0.41 17.58 24.84
N ARG A 624 0.04 16.37 24.49
CA ARG A 624 0.60 15.66 23.33
C ARG A 624 0.35 16.39 22.01
N LEU A 625 -0.83 16.97 21.82
CA LEU A 625 -1.11 17.79 20.63
C LEU A 625 -0.20 19.03 20.60
N LEU A 626 -0.04 19.75 21.71
CA LEU A 626 0.85 20.89 21.82
C LEU A 626 2.32 20.51 21.57
N ALA A 627 2.75 19.38 22.11
CA ALA A 627 4.14 18.90 22.03
C ALA A 627 4.51 18.31 20.67
N ALA A 628 3.55 17.77 19.92
CA ALA A 628 3.82 17.13 18.62
C ALA A 628 4.26 18.14 17.53
N LYS A 629 3.72 19.36 17.56
CA LYS A 629 4.11 20.48 16.65
C LYS A 629 4.24 21.77 17.44
N PRO A 630 5.23 21.90 18.32
CA PRO A 630 5.31 23.07 19.19
C PRO A 630 5.67 24.33 18.40
N THR A 631 4.96 25.41 18.71
CA THR A 631 5.20 26.76 18.19
C THR A 631 5.65 27.68 19.32
N ALA A 632 6.17 28.87 19.00
CA ALA A 632 6.56 29.84 20.02
C ALA A 632 5.39 30.21 20.96
N ASP A 633 4.16 30.19 20.45
CA ASP A 633 2.95 30.56 21.22
C ASP A 633 2.60 29.55 22.32
N VAL A 634 3.09 28.28 22.21
CA VAL A 634 2.79 27.24 23.23
C VAL A 634 3.99 27.02 24.18
N ALA A 635 5.10 27.67 23.96
CA ALA A 635 6.34 27.47 24.72
C ALA A 635 6.11 27.68 26.23
N VAL A 636 5.47 28.78 26.62
CA VAL A 636 5.19 29.12 28.02
C VAL A 636 4.29 28.07 28.66
N THR A 637 3.25 27.64 27.96
CA THR A 637 2.32 26.60 28.46
C THR A 637 3.06 25.28 28.71
N LEU A 638 3.91 24.84 27.78
CA LEU A 638 4.68 23.61 27.95
C LEU A 638 5.70 23.71 29.11
N GLU A 639 6.33 24.90 29.30
CA GLU A 639 7.23 25.16 30.43
C GLU A 639 6.50 25.09 31.78
N GLU A 640 5.37 25.74 31.87
CA GLU A 640 4.55 25.77 33.08
C GLU A 640 4.09 24.36 33.45
N ILE A 641 3.65 23.56 32.46
CA ILE A 641 3.24 22.17 32.67
C ILE A 641 4.44 21.31 33.13
N ALA A 642 5.58 21.41 32.44
CA ALA A 642 6.77 20.64 32.77
C ALA A 642 7.31 20.95 34.19
N ALA A 643 7.26 22.20 34.61
CA ALA A 643 7.73 22.66 35.91
C ALA A 643 6.74 22.42 37.08
N ASN A 644 5.46 22.22 36.80
CA ASN A 644 4.43 22.12 37.83
C ASN A 644 4.42 20.73 38.50
N ALA A 645 5.11 20.63 39.66
CA ALA A 645 5.20 19.38 40.44
C ALA A 645 3.83 18.82 40.93
N ALA A 646 2.76 19.60 40.91
CA ALA A 646 1.43 19.13 41.28
C ALA A 646 0.74 18.33 40.14
N LEU A 647 1.27 18.36 38.91
CA LEU A 647 0.74 17.60 37.80
C LEU A 647 1.36 16.19 37.71
N PRO A 648 0.66 15.21 37.12
CA PRO A 648 1.18 13.86 36.90
C PRO A 648 2.52 13.86 36.13
N ALA A 649 3.46 13.03 36.56
CA ALA A 649 4.80 12.95 35.98
C ALA A 649 4.79 12.65 34.47
N ALA A 650 3.89 11.77 34.02
CA ALA A 650 3.73 11.43 32.59
C ALA A 650 3.34 12.66 31.75
N ARG A 651 2.36 13.46 32.20
CA ARG A 651 1.93 14.69 31.52
C ARG A 651 3.07 15.70 31.45
N ARG A 652 3.83 15.85 32.54
CA ARG A 652 5.02 16.74 32.62
C ARG A 652 6.11 16.27 31.64
N ALA A 653 6.38 14.97 31.60
CA ALA A 653 7.36 14.38 30.70
C ALA A 653 6.97 14.55 29.21
N ASP A 654 5.68 14.43 28.86
CA ASP A 654 5.19 14.71 27.51
C ASP A 654 5.37 16.20 27.13
N ALA A 655 5.20 17.13 28.07
CA ALA A 655 5.51 18.54 27.86
C ALA A 655 7.02 18.79 27.63
N VAL A 656 7.90 18.07 28.35
CA VAL A 656 9.35 18.11 28.16
C VAL A 656 9.72 17.74 26.70
N ALA A 657 9.07 16.71 26.14
CA ALA A 657 9.32 16.32 24.75
C ALA A 657 9.03 17.46 23.74
N GLY A 658 7.99 18.25 23.97
CA GLY A 658 7.68 19.42 23.13
C GLY A 658 8.73 20.55 23.26
N LEU A 659 9.28 20.76 24.45
CA LEU A 659 10.27 21.82 24.71
C LEU A 659 11.56 21.64 23.91
N THR A 660 11.97 20.43 23.61
CA THR A 660 13.20 20.13 22.86
C THR A 660 13.23 20.73 21.46
N ARG A 661 12.07 20.91 20.85
CA ARG A 661 11.89 21.40 19.48
C ARG A 661 11.74 22.92 19.39
N LEU A 662 11.67 23.59 20.53
CA LEU A 662 11.52 25.05 20.59
C LEU A 662 12.89 25.75 20.63
N PRO A 663 13.00 27.01 20.16
CA PRO A 663 14.17 27.84 20.39
C PRO A 663 14.52 27.87 21.88
N GLN A 664 15.83 27.78 22.22
CA GLN A 664 16.32 27.74 23.61
C GLN A 664 15.83 26.51 24.43
N GLY A 665 15.31 25.46 23.79
CA GLY A 665 14.85 24.25 24.50
C GLY A 665 15.92 23.63 25.39
N GLU A 666 17.20 23.74 25.01
CA GLU A 666 18.34 23.23 25.80
C GLU A 666 18.45 23.87 27.20
N ALA A 667 18.37 25.20 27.26
CA ALA A 667 18.40 25.91 28.54
C ALA A 667 17.19 25.58 29.42
N ARG A 668 16.05 25.30 28.81
CA ARG A 668 14.82 24.92 29.50
C ARG A 668 14.92 23.49 30.09
N LEU A 669 15.53 22.54 29.35
CA LEU A 669 15.75 21.18 29.83
C LEU A 669 16.73 21.11 31.02
N ALA A 670 17.71 21.99 31.08
CA ALA A 670 18.74 22.00 32.13
C ALA A 670 18.12 22.09 33.55
N THR A 671 17.02 22.82 33.71
CA THR A 671 16.31 22.96 35.00
C THR A 671 15.56 21.68 35.41
N LEU A 672 15.22 20.82 34.47
CA LEU A 672 14.44 19.61 34.68
C LEU A 672 15.30 18.35 34.84
N LEU A 673 16.62 18.44 34.65
CA LEU A 673 17.55 17.31 34.80
C LEU A 673 17.58 16.72 36.21
N ALA A 674 17.32 17.56 37.22
CA ALA A 674 17.28 17.19 38.64
C ALA A 674 15.85 17.15 39.19
N ASP A 675 14.86 16.99 38.38
CA ASP A 675 13.46 16.94 38.81
C ASP A 675 13.22 15.77 39.78
N ALA A 676 12.38 16.00 40.77
CA ALA A 676 12.03 15.00 41.79
C ALA A 676 11.27 13.82 41.20
N ALA A 677 10.55 13.97 40.11
CA ALA A 677 9.88 12.89 39.40
C ALA A 677 10.92 12.20 38.47
N PRO A 678 11.26 10.91 38.72
CA PRO A 678 12.29 10.22 37.93
C PRO A 678 11.99 10.18 36.42
N GLU A 679 10.73 10.09 36.06
CA GLU A 679 10.27 10.08 34.66
C GLU A 679 10.56 11.39 33.95
N VAL A 680 10.29 12.53 34.59
CA VAL A 680 10.59 13.88 34.05
C VAL A 680 12.08 14.08 33.89
N ALA A 681 12.88 13.75 34.94
CA ALA A 681 14.33 13.86 34.92
C ALA A 681 14.96 12.90 33.88
N ALA A 682 14.42 11.69 33.72
CA ALA A 682 14.86 10.73 32.72
C ALA A 682 14.60 11.27 31.29
N THR A 683 13.39 11.75 31.03
CA THR A 683 13.02 12.34 29.73
C THR A 683 13.89 13.57 29.41
N ALA A 684 14.12 14.46 30.39
CA ALA A 684 14.98 15.61 30.19
C ALA A 684 16.44 15.22 29.88
N ARG A 685 16.99 14.19 30.55
CA ARG A 685 18.34 13.67 30.28
C ARG A 685 18.46 13.01 28.92
N GLU A 686 17.48 12.20 28.53
CA GLU A 686 17.45 11.49 27.24
C GLU A 686 17.42 12.48 26.07
N LEU A 687 16.66 13.55 26.21
CA LEU A 687 16.46 14.55 25.15
C LEU A 687 17.45 15.72 25.21
N ALA A 688 18.32 15.79 26.22
CA ALA A 688 19.31 16.87 26.39
C ALA A 688 20.46 16.75 25.39
N PRO A 689 20.98 17.88 24.84
CA PRO A 689 22.04 17.89 23.81
C PRO A 689 23.39 17.35 24.27
N GLY A 690 23.72 17.48 25.54
CA GLY A 690 25.01 17.03 26.12
C GLY A 690 25.16 15.50 26.22
N ASN A 691 24.11 14.75 26.09
CA ASN A 691 24.10 13.27 26.05
C ASN A 691 24.28 12.71 24.63
N ALA A 692 24.60 13.55 23.65
CA ALA A 692 25.16 13.05 22.41
C ALA A 692 26.51 12.39 22.75
N ALA A 693 26.51 11.09 23.01
CA ALA A 693 27.74 10.34 22.90
C ALA A 693 28.34 10.69 21.52
N PRO A 694 29.64 11.05 21.42
CA PRO A 694 30.25 11.24 20.12
C PRO A 694 29.97 10.00 19.29
N ALA A 695 29.89 10.17 17.96
CA ALA A 695 29.62 9.08 17.02
C ALA A 695 30.60 7.88 17.15
N THR A 696 31.58 7.98 18.03
CA THR A 696 32.59 6.99 18.37
C THR A 696 32.42 6.34 19.76
N SER A 697 31.40 6.75 20.56
CA SER A 697 31.14 6.12 21.86
C SER A 697 29.86 5.30 21.74
N PRO A 698 29.92 3.97 21.80
CA PRO A 698 28.71 3.16 21.95
C PRO A 698 28.01 3.61 23.23
N ALA A 699 26.79 4.15 23.13
CA ALA A 699 25.97 4.43 24.31
C ALA A 699 25.86 3.10 25.09
N ALA A 700 26.55 3.04 26.21
CA ALA A 700 26.82 1.83 26.93
C ALA A 700 25.54 1.27 27.54
N SER A 701 25.01 0.23 26.93
CA SER A 701 24.48 -0.93 27.65
C SER A 701 25.65 -1.93 27.71
N THR A 702 26.45 -1.86 28.75
CA THR A 702 27.67 -2.64 28.89
C THR A 702 27.44 -4.12 29.09
N ASP A 703 26.18 -4.60 29.26
CA ASP A 703 25.84 -5.98 29.56
C ASP A 703 25.54 -6.87 28.32
N ARG A 704 25.35 -6.32 27.11
CA ARG A 704 24.90 -7.11 25.96
C ARG A 704 25.95 -7.31 24.85
N GLY A 705 27.20 -6.96 25.12
CA GLY A 705 28.28 -7.08 24.11
C GLY A 705 28.18 -6.09 22.94
N PRO A 706 29.04 -6.23 21.92
CA PRO A 706 29.07 -5.34 20.76
C PRO A 706 27.75 -5.40 19.97
N ARG A 707 27.38 -4.26 19.36
CA ARG A 707 26.17 -4.18 18.52
C ARG A 707 26.38 -4.94 17.21
N PRO A 708 25.34 -5.62 16.71
CA PRO A 708 25.40 -6.26 15.40
C PRO A 708 25.62 -5.24 14.28
N ALA A 709 26.08 -5.69 13.12
CA ALA A 709 26.10 -4.87 11.91
C ALA A 709 24.68 -4.52 11.46
N ALA A 710 24.49 -3.36 10.82
CA ALA A 710 23.16 -2.89 10.40
C ALA A 710 22.42 -3.88 9.45
N HIS A 711 23.16 -4.67 8.67
CA HIS A 711 22.58 -5.67 7.77
C HIS A 711 22.16 -6.98 8.49
N ASP A 712 22.55 -7.19 9.72
CA ASP A 712 22.19 -8.40 10.49
C ASP A 712 20.94 -8.15 11.34
N THR A 713 19.79 -8.02 10.67
CA THR A 713 18.49 -7.77 11.30
C THR A 713 18.11 -8.89 12.28
N ALA A 714 18.52 -10.14 12.04
CA ALA A 714 18.22 -11.25 12.91
C ALA A 714 18.93 -11.12 14.27
N ALA A 715 20.23 -10.80 14.25
CA ALA A 715 20.99 -10.54 15.48
C ALA A 715 20.46 -9.32 16.25
N TRP A 716 20.05 -8.26 15.54
CA TRP A 716 19.41 -7.10 16.15
C TRP A 716 18.06 -7.45 16.78
N THR A 717 17.23 -8.22 16.10
CA THR A 717 15.94 -8.68 16.64
C THR A 717 16.13 -9.51 17.93
N ALA A 718 17.08 -10.43 17.92
CA ALA A 718 17.44 -11.22 19.10
C ALA A 718 17.96 -10.34 20.25
N ARG A 719 18.79 -9.32 19.94
CA ARG A 719 19.34 -8.39 20.92
C ARG A 719 18.28 -7.52 21.60
N LEU A 720 17.35 -6.97 20.82
CA LEU A 720 16.31 -6.08 21.31
C LEU A 720 15.17 -6.85 21.99
N GLY A 721 14.82 -8.04 21.51
CA GLY A 721 13.73 -8.85 22.03
C GLY A 721 12.36 -8.16 21.92
N ALA A 722 11.40 -8.63 22.71
CA ALA A 722 10.08 -8.04 22.82
C ALA A 722 10.02 -6.95 23.91
N GLY A 723 8.88 -6.24 23.99
CA GLY A 723 8.60 -5.20 25.00
C GLY A 723 9.16 -3.83 24.61
N GLY A 724 9.23 -2.95 25.60
CA GLY A 724 9.54 -1.52 25.48
C GLY A 724 8.44 -0.68 26.12
N ASP A 725 8.74 0.60 26.37
CA ASP A 725 7.77 1.58 26.89
C ASP A 725 7.27 2.45 25.72
N PRO A 726 6.01 2.32 25.26
CA PRO A 726 5.48 3.10 24.16
C PRO A 726 5.36 4.59 24.50
N GLU A 727 5.21 4.97 25.76
CA GLU A 727 5.15 6.37 26.19
C GLU A 727 6.54 7.04 26.05
N ALA A 728 7.60 6.35 26.48
CA ALA A 728 8.97 6.79 26.23
C ALA A 728 9.27 6.82 24.73
N GLY A 729 8.80 5.84 23.96
CA GLY A 729 8.88 5.81 22.51
C GLY A 729 8.21 7.03 21.87
N TRP A 730 7.02 7.42 22.35
CA TRP A 730 6.32 8.62 21.88
C TRP A 730 7.15 9.90 22.13
N ARG A 731 7.71 10.05 23.33
CA ARG A 731 8.54 11.20 23.68
C ARG A 731 9.79 11.29 22.81
N LEU A 732 10.43 10.14 22.55
CA LEU A 732 11.58 10.06 21.67
C LEU A 732 11.23 10.37 20.22
N PHE A 733 10.10 9.85 19.72
CA PHE A 733 9.63 10.08 18.35
C PHE A 733 9.36 11.56 18.07
N PHE A 734 8.66 12.24 18.99
CA PHE A 734 8.28 13.64 18.81
C PHE A 734 9.31 14.65 19.37
N GLY A 735 10.04 14.31 20.42
CA GLY A 735 11.01 15.19 21.07
C GLY A 735 12.46 14.88 20.76
N GLY A 736 12.75 13.71 20.18
CA GLY A 736 14.11 13.26 19.93
C GLY A 736 14.86 14.10 18.91
N ARG A 737 16.03 14.65 19.31
CA ARG A 737 16.89 15.43 18.40
C ARG A 737 17.82 14.55 17.57
N ARG A 738 18.05 13.30 17.98
CA ARG A 738 18.99 12.37 17.33
C ARG A 738 18.34 11.68 16.14
N ALA A 739 17.15 11.13 16.32
CA ALA A 739 16.45 10.41 15.26
C ALA A 739 15.49 11.28 14.44
N ARG A 740 14.96 12.36 15.03
CA ARG A 740 14.09 13.37 14.39
C ARG A 740 12.90 12.76 13.62
N CYS A 741 12.34 11.64 14.12
CA CYS A 741 11.34 10.82 13.40
C CYS A 741 10.12 11.65 12.96
N ALA A 742 9.58 12.50 13.84
CA ALA A 742 8.39 13.31 13.58
C ALA A 742 8.60 14.43 12.53
N GLU A 743 9.83 14.70 12.11
CA GLU A 743 10.10 15.66 11.03
C GLU A 743 9.85 15.07 9.64
N CYS A 744 9.83 13.73 9.54
CA CYS A 744 9.54 13.01 8.30
C CYS A 744 8.27 12.17 8.40
N HIS A 745 8.00 11.56 9.56
CA HIS A 745 6.92 10.61 9.76
C HIS A 745 5.81 11.14 10.66
N ALA A 746 4.63 10.58 10.53
CA ALA A 746 3.50 10.80 11.42
C ALA A 746 3.15 9.53 12.21
N VAL A 747 2.68 9.72 13.46
CA VAL A 747 2.02 8.72 14.29
C VAL A 747 0.74 9.33 14.85
N GLY A 748 -0.40 8.61 14.77
CA GLY A 748 -1.70 9.14 15.19
C GLY A 748 -2.14 10.37 14.39
N GLY A 749 -1.72 10.47 13.11
CA GLY A 749 -2.01 11.62 12.26
C GLY A 749 -1.20 12.89 12.60
N ARG A 750 -0.25 12.83 13.53
CA ARG A 750 0.62 13.93 13.95
C ARG A 750 2.07 13.70 13.51
N GLY A 751 2.76 14.74 13.16
CA GLY A 751 4.11 14.72 12.58
C GLY A 751 4.10 15.25 11.15
N ALA A 752 5.16 15.02 10.39
CA ALA A 752 5.26 15.40 8.98
C ALA A 752 4.84 14.23 8.06
N ALA A 753 4.61 14.54 6.79
CA ALA A 753 4.21 13.57 5.76
C ALA A 753 5.27 13.48 4.65
N VAL A 754 6.54 13.52 5.01
CA VAL A 754 7.68 13.29 4.10
C VAL A 754 7.86 11.80 3.85
N GLY A 755 7.72 10.99 4.91
CA GLY A 755 7.73 9.55 4.87
C GLY A 755 6.34 8.95 5.16
N PRO A 756 6.21 7.61 5.15
CA PRO A 756 4.96 6.93 5.47
C PRO A 756 4.51 7.22 6.92
N GLU A 757 3.22 7.10 7.13
CA GLU A 757 2.62 7.14 8.46
C GLU A 757 2.86 5.81 9.17
N LEU A 758 3.23 5.87 10.46
CA LEU A 758 3.76 4.73 11.18
C LEU A 758 2.84 4.18 12.28
N SER A 759 1.60 4.67 12.44
CA SER A 759 0.65 4.14 13.45
C SER A 759 0.43 2.63 13.27
N GLY A 760 0.76 1.85 14.29
CA GLY A 760 0.58 0.40 14.28
C GLY A 760 1.35 -0.34 13.18
N ILE A 761 2.38 0.26 12.62
CA ILE A 761 3.15 -0.34 11.52
C ILE A 761 3.83 -1.65 11.95
N ALA A 762 4.35 -1.71 13.17
CA ALA A 762 5.03 -2.91 13.66
C ALA A 762 4.05 -4.07 13.94
N ARG A 763 2.77 -3.78 14.19
CA ARG A 763 1.72 -4.80 14.29
C ARG A 763 1.43 -5.43 12.93
N ARG A 764 1.37 -4.61 11.87
CA ARG A 764 1.06 -5.08 10.50
C ARG A 764 2.25 -5.73 9.80
N MET A 765 3.44 -5.14 9.90
CA MET A 765 4.64 -5.63 9.21
C MET A 765 5.48 -6.59 10.05
N GLY A 766 5.25 -6.63 11.35
CA GLY A 766 6.15 -7.29 12.30
C GLY A 766 7.33 -6.41 12.72
N ARG A 767 7.70 -6.53 13.99
CA ARG A 767 8.76 -5.75 14.64
C ARG A 767 10.12 -5.84 13.93
N SER A 768 10.47 -7.03 13.46
CA SER A 768 11.74 -7.28 12.74
C SER A 768 11.83 -6.49 11.43
N ARG A 769 10.73 -6.40 10.68
CA ARG A 769 10.67 -5.67 9.41
C ARG A 769 10.80 -4.15 9.60
N VAL A 770 10.13 -3.61 10.61
CA VAL A 770 10.26 -2.18 10.97
C VAL A 770 11.68 -1.86 11.43
N LEU A 771 12.29 -2.76 12.20
CA LEU A 771 13.68 -2.64 12.60
C LEU A 771 14.63 -2.66 11.39
N GLU A 772 14.42 -3.56 10.43
CA GLU A 772 15.18 -3.60 9.18
C GLU A 772 15.10 -2.27 8.42
N SER A 773 13.90 -1.68 8.29
CA SER A 773 13.71 -0.39 7.62
C SER A 773 14.44 0.76 8.34
N LEU A 774 14.57 0.69 9.66
CA LEU A 774 15.34 1.66 10.45
C LEU A 774 16.86 1.50 10.26
N LEU A 775 17.34 0.24 10.20
CA LEU A 775 18.76 -0.08 10.06
C LEU A 775 19.26 0.09 8.61
N GLN A 776 18.40 -0.15 7.63
CA GLN A 776 18.74 -0.16 6.20
C GLN A 776 17.69 0.60 5.37
N PRO A 777 17.53 1.93 5.56
CA PRO A 777 16.41 2.69 5.00
C PRO A 777 16.41 2.79 3.46
N ALA A 778 17.52 2.52 2.80
CA ALA A 778 17.62 2.51 1.35
C ALA A 778 17.30 1.13 0.72
N ARG A 779 17.21 0.08 1.54
CA ARG A 779 16.93 -1.28 1.05
C ARG A 779 15.52 -1.38 0.44
N GLU A 780 14.59 -0.65 1.03
CA GLU A 780 13.17 -0.73 0.72
C GLU A 780 12.56 0.68 0.71
N VAL A 781 12.23 1.18 -0.48
CA VAL A 781 11.63 2.51 -0.63
C VAL A 781 10.38 2.39 -1.48
N GLY A 782 9.22 2.61 -0.89
CA GLY A 782 7.94 2.59 -1.59
C GLY A 782 7.92 3.60 -2.75
N PRO A 783 7.23 3.29 -3.87
CA PRO A 783 7.20 4.16 -5.05
C PRO A 783 6.77 5.60 -4.76
N ALA A 784 5.81 5.80 -3.84
CA ALA A 784 5.35 7.12 -3.41
C ALA A 784 6.42 7.94 -2.67
N PHE A 785 7.47 7.28 -2.15
CA PHE A 785 8.56 7.90 -1.39
C PHE A 785 9.90 7.84 -2.14
N GLN A 786 9.86 7.47 -3.43
CA GLN A 786 11.05 7.43 -4.28
C GLN A 786 11.63 8.83 -4.47
N PRO A 787 12.87 9.12 -4.04
CA PRO A 787 13.50 10.38 -4.32
C PRO A 787 14.10 10.41 -5.73
N TYR A 788 14.10 11.58 -6.32
CA TYR A 788 14.67 11.86 -7.63
C TYR A 788 15.72 12.97 -7.55
N ALA A 789 16.75 12.86 -8.36
CA ALA A 789 17.59 13.99 -8.75
C ALA A 789 16.95 14.59 -10.01
N VAL A 790 16.47 15.81 -9.92
CA VAL A 790 15.82 16.56 -10.99
C VAL A 790 16.74 17.67 -11.45
N THR A 791 17.32 17.51 -12.62
CA THR A 791 18.16 18.53 -13.26
C THR A 791 17.29 19.51 -14.03
N LEU A 792 17.46 20.79 -13.76
CA LEU A 792 16.71 21.86 -14.41
C LEU A 792 17.51 22.44 -15.59
N THR A 793 16.83 23.05 -16.53
CA THR A 793 17.41 23.68 -17.74
C THR A 793 18.42 24.79 -17.42
N ASP A 794 18.39 25.34 -16.22
CA ASP A 794 19.38 26.32 -15.73
C ASP A 794 20.59 25.66 -15.01
N GLY A 795 20.67 24.33 -14.98
CA GLY A 795 21.72 23.53 -14.37
C GLY A 795 21.58 23.30 -12.86
N ARG A 796 20.54 23.82 -12.20
CA ARG A 796 20.25 23.47 -10.80
C ARG A 796 19.77 22.02 -10.70
N VAL A 797 20.05 21.36 -9.57
CA VAL A 797 19.57 20.01 -9.26
C VAL A 797 18.73 20.08 -8.00
N VAL A 798 17.49 19.57 -8.09
CA VAL A 798 16.58 19.41 -6.96
C VAL A 798 16.53 17.92 -6.60
N ASN A 799 16.92 17.58 -5.36
CA ASN A 799 16.81 16.23 -4.84
C ASN A 799 15.60 16.13 -3.92
N GLY A 800 14.58 15.36 -4.29
CA GLY A 800 13.35 15.27 -3.49
C GLY A 800 12.38 14.21 -3.97
N ILE A 801 11.34 14.00 -3.16
CA ILE A 801 10.18 13.15 -3.47
C ILE A 801 9.16 14.01 -4.21
N SER A 802 8.63 13.53 -5.33
CA SER A 802 7.50 14.16 -6.02
C SER A 802 6.22 14.00 -5.19
N VAL A 803 5.64 15.08 -4.73
CA VAL A 803 4.44 15.05 -3.87
C VAL A 803 3.16 15.47 -4.58
N ALA A 804 3.26 16.21 -5.67
CA ALA A 804 2.11 16.57 -6.50
C ALA A 804 2.55 17.11 -7.85
N THR A 805 1.81 16.72 -8.90
CA THR A 805 1.87 17.35 -10.21
C THR A 805 0.59 18.17 -10.42
N ASN A 806 0.72 19.41 -10.85
CA ASN A 806 -0.39 20.28 -11.21
C ASN A 806 -0.42 20.47 -12.72
N ASP A 807 -1.26 19.70 -13.39
CA ASP A 807 -1.37 19.71 -14.85
C ASP A 807 -1.92 21.05 -15.39
N ARG A 808 -2.76 21.74 -14.62
CA ARG A 808 -3.33 23.04 -14.99
C ARG A 808 -2.25 24.13 -15.05
N ASP A 809 -1.39 24.17 -14.04
CA ASP A 809 -0.32 25.16 -13.92
C ASP A 809 1.00 24.62 -14.52
N ARG A 810 1.02 23.38 -14.99
CA ARG A 810 2.18 22.67 -15.54
C ARG A 810 3.39 22.75 -14.58
N THR A 811 3.17 22.46 -13.31
CA THR A 811 4.20 22.46 -12.27
C THR A 811 4.22 21.14 -11.50
N GLU A 812 5.36 20.79 -10.96
CA GLU A 812 5.55 19.68 -10.03
C GLU A 812 6.16 20.18 -8.72
N ARG A 813 5.68 19.65 -7.61
CA ARG A 813 6.22 19.96 -6.28
C ARG A 813 7.05 18.79 -5.79
N PHE A 814 8.24 19.13 -5.35
CA PHE A 814 9.16 18.20 -4.71
C PHE A 814 9.32 18.55 -3.24
N LEU A 815 9.35 17.51 -2.40
CA LEU A 815 9.66 17.63 -0.98
C LEU A 815 11.10 17.14 -0.76
N THR A 816 11.96 18.02 -0.29
CA THR A 816 13.38 17.73 -0.03
C THR A 816 13.58 17.08 1.35
N ALA A 817 14.75 16.51 1.60
CA ALA A 817 15.07 15.81 2.85
C ALA A 817 14.96 16.68 4.12
N ASP A 818 15.06 17.99 4.00
CA ASP A 818 14.88 18.97 5.09
C ASP A 818 13.41 19.41 5.27
N GLY A 819 12.48 18.82 4.50
CA GLY A 819 11.06 19.15 4.54
C GLY A 819 10.66 20.40 3.75
N THR A 820 11.58 20.98 2.94
CA THR A 820 11.28 22.14 2.10
C THR A 820 10.52 21.73 0.85
N GLU A 821 9.41 22.38 0.54
CA GLU A 821 8.69 22.21 -0.73
C GLU A 821 9.31 23.10 -1.82
N VAL A 822 9.69 22.50 -2.93
CA VAL A 822 10.18 23.16 -4.13
C VAL A 822 9.21 22.93 -5.27
N THR A 823 8.65 24.00 -5.82
CA THR A 823 7.78 23.93 -7.01
C THR A 823 8.59 24.21 -8.26
N VAL A 824 8.55 23.29 -9.23
CA VAL A 824 9.31 23.36 -10.47
C VAL A 824 8.32 23.33 -11.64
N PRO A 825 8.42 24.29 -12.61
CA PRO A 825 7.70 24.19 -13.87
C PRO A 825 8.13 22.93 -14.64
N LEU A 826 7.20 22.17 -15.16
CA LEU A 826 7.51 20.96 -15.94
C LEU A 826 8.43 21.25 -17.15
N ALA A 827 8.30 22.44 -17.74
CA ALA A 827 9.14 22.87 -18.87
C ALA A 827 10.61 23.16 -18.48
N GLU A 828 10.90 23.33 -17.20
CA GLU A 828 12.25 23.53 -16.70
C GLU A 828 12.95 22.21 -16.30
N ILE A 829 12.25 21.09 -16.30
CA ILE A 829 12.84 19.78 -16.00
C ILE A 829 13.55 19.26 -17.25
N GLU A 830 14.87 19.19 -17.22
CA GLU A 830 15.69 18.62 -18.29
C GLU A 830 15.85 17.12 -18.15
N HIS A 831 16.20 16.65 -16.94
CA HIS A 831 16.39 15.24 -16.62
C HIS A 831 15.82 14.90 -15.25
N ARG A 832 15.33 13.66 -15.10
CA ARG A 832 14.89 13.11 -13.85
C ARG A 832 15.49 11.71 -13.69
N VAL A 833 16.26 11.51 -12.61
CA VAL A 833 16.91 10.24 -12.30
C VAL A 833 16.47 9.77 -10.91
N PRO A 834 15.90 8.57 -10.75
CA PRO A 834 15.61 8.03 -9.43
C PRO A 834 16.90 7.78 -8.65
N LEU A 835 16.92 8.18 -7.38
CA LEU A 835 18.06 7.97 -6.51
C LEU A 835 18.02 6.56 -5.89
N ALA A 836 19.14 5.88 -5.83
CA ALA A 836 19.27 4.59 -5.15
C ALA A 836 19.22 4.70 -3.61
N THR A 837 19.33 5.92 -3.07
CA THR A 837 19.31 6.20 -1.63
C THR A 837 17.91 6.58 -1.16
N SER A 838 17.61 6.35 0.11
CA SER A 838 16.41 6.89 0.77
C SER A 838 16.64 8.34 1.23
N ILE A 839 15.56 9.11 1.38
CA ILE A 839 15.58 10.38 2.12
C ILE A 839 15.78 10.12 3.63
N MET A 840 15.30 8.98 4.14
CA MET A 840 15.56 8.59 5.52
C MET A 840 17.07 8.32 5.69
N PRO A 841 17.76 8.99 6.65
CA PRO A 841 19.20 8.83 6.83
C PRO A 841 19.56 7.41 7.29
N ALA A 842 20.67 6.87 6.81
CA ALA A 842 21.26 5.65 7.35
C ALA A 842 22.03 5.95 8.66
N GLY A 843 22.15 4.94 9.53
CA GLY A 843 22.94 5.05 10.77
C GLY A 843 22.18 5.72 11.92
N LEU A 844 20.86 5.87 11.84
CA LEU A 844 20.03 6.43 12.91
C LEU A 844 20.17 5.64 14.22
N GLU A 845 20.35 4.32 14.14
CA GLU A 845 20.56 3.43 15.28
C GLU A 845 21.80 3.79 16.09
N GLN A 846 22.83 4.40 15.47
CA GLN A 846 24.07 4.77 16.16
C GLN A 846 23.83 5.87 17.21
N GLY A 847 22.83 6.72 16.98
CA GLY A 847 22.44 7.78 17.90
C GLY A 847 21.45 7.34 18.99
N LEU A 848 20.97 6.10 18.97
CA LEU A 848 19.94 5.59 19.85
C LEU A 848 20.48 4.44 20.71
N SER A 849 20.04 4.33 21.99
CA SER A 849 20.32 3.18 22.84
C SER A 849 19.48 1.97 22.42
N ASP A 850 19.81 0.78 22.92
CA ASP A 850 19.00 -0.42 22.70
C ASP A 850 17.58 -0.26 23.30
N ASP A 851 17.46 0.44 24.42
CA ASP A 851 16.18 0.73 25.05
C ASP A 851 15.39 1.78 24.27
N ASP A 852 16.04 2.80 23.66
CA ASP A 852 15.40 3.73 22.74
C ASP A 852 14.77 2.99 21.53
N LEU A 853 15.54 2.09 20.94
CA LEU A 853 15.04 1.28 19.80
C LEU A 853 13.86 0.39 20.23
N ARG A 854 13.92 -0.23 21.42
CA ARG A 854 12.81 -1.03 21.97
C ARG A 854 11.56 -0.18 22.21
N ASN A 855 11.72 1.01 22.77
CA ASN A 855 10.64 1.94 23.09
C ASN A 855 9.98 2.46 21.79
N LEU A 856 10.77 2.83 20.77
CA LEU A 856 10.26 3.20 19.46
C LEU A 856 9.46 2.06 18.82
N LEU A 857 9.99 0.84 18.83
CA LEU A 857 9.27 -0.33 18.30
C LEU A 857 7.97 -0.60 19.07
N ALA A 858 7.96 -0.41 20.40
CA ALA A 858 6.75 -0.55 21.22
C ALA A 858 5.69 0.52 20.89
N LEU A 859 6.11 1.76 20.62
CA LEU A 859 5.20 2.80 20.12
C LEU A 859 4.59 2.40 18.77
N LEU A 860 5.41 1.89 17.86
CA LEU A 860 4.99 1.55 16.49
C LEU A 860 4.14 0.26 16.42
N GLU A 861 4.00 -0.46 17.53
CA GLU A 861 3.06 -1.58 17.72
C GLU A 861 1.66 -1.11 18.13
N GLN A 862 1.48 0.11 18.65
CA GLN A 862 0.17 0.67 19.04
C GLN A 862 -0.62 1.15 17.83
#